data_f3489c65c7302414126b3580d97d2a85
#
_entry.id   f3489c65c7302414126b3580d97d2a85
#
_cell.length_a   1.000
_cell.length_b   1.000
_cell.length_c   1.000
_cell.angle_alpha   90.00
_cell.angle_beta   90.00
_cell.angle_gamma   90.00
#
_symmetry.space_group_name_H-M   'P 1'
#
loop_
_entity.id
_entity.type
_entity.pdbx_description
1 polymer ?
#
loop_
_entity_poly.entity_id
_entity_poly.type
_entity_poly.pdbx_seq_one_letter_code
_entity_poly.pdbx_strand_id
1 'polypeptide(L)'
;MSMSSVAKTVLLHAVILCYSNLLYSQFSFVENKNQWDSIILYKMSMNNGAMFLEKNCITFNFLDRHDHDHSFAHHGACAEHDHNTLNFHAYRVRFVGANPNPAVWADKPEPDYLNYYIGSDPSKWATRVSKYKEVTYENIYNNIDLKLYITELGLKYDFIIHPGGDIDDIVLEYEGVDNIKVSNNNLVIETTVNDVVELQPIVYQIVEGEKVLIHCDYNLKKNRLTYQLARHYDPNTVLVIDPSLVFSTYTGSTGDNWGFTATWDYNDNVYSGGIVFNVGYPTSMGAYQVNFAGGTPPIPNSTYYAAGCDVGIIKYSPNGTQRLFATYLGGAGGQEMPHSMVVTEENDLLIMGTTGSPDFPTSAGAYDATFNGGDSVVYDNVIAFPNGVDIFVAKIKEDGTALMGSTYIGGSANDGFNFKQHYSHTHPVYNINWTMMHGNDSLYYNYADGARGEIVVDNKNHIYVGTNTFSLDFPQGINQAYQPTSGGKQDGIVFKLKSDLTQLLWSSYLGGSEDDAIYSIDLGTDYSVYVAGGTVSTNFPTTFGAYKTSFQGGTTDGFVAHLNADGNVLHASSYYGSANYDQAYFVRTDAGNNVFICGQTEATGSTLVYNAAYNNPNSGQFIAKFQPNLSSLVWSTVFGTGNGKPNISITAFAVDVCNRIYLSGWGRYWTFSYYNSAGQYYTWNDVYGTKGMDITPDAIQTQTDGQDFYIMVLAEDASQLEYATFFGEVHYDGCGYSGHDHVDGGTSRFDKKGHIIQSVCASCGGCQQ
;
A
#
# COMPACT_ATOMS: atom_id res chain seq x y z
N MET A 1 -3.03 28.19 -53.03
CA MET A 1 -2.51 26.82 -53.33
C MET A 1 -2.86 25.92 -52.15
N SER A 2 -3.73 24.95 -52.33
CA SER A 2 -4.13 24.03 -51.30
C SER A 2 -3.09 22.93 -51.16
N MET A 3 -2.51 22.79 -49.96
CA MET A 3 -1.63 21.66 -49.67
C MET A 3 -2.41 20.34 -49.82
N SER A 4 -1.80 19.33 -50.43
CA SER A 4 -2.39 18.01 -50.62
C SER A 4 -2.68 17.31 -49.30
N SER A 5 -3.65 16.41 -49.27
CA SER A 5 -4.06 15.69 -48.07
C SER A 5 -2.92 14.90 -47.41
N VAL A 6 -1.96 14.41 -48.21
CA VAL A 6 -0.76 13.70 -47.74
C VAL A 6 0.17 14.63 -46.90
N ALA A 7 0.34 15.89 -47.32
CA ALA A 7 1.16 16.86 -46.57
C ALA A 7 0.51 17.23 -45.23
N LYS A 8 -0.82 17.27 -45.15
CA LYS A 8 -1.53 17.49 -43.87
C LYS A 8 -1.40 16.30 -42.89
N THR A 9 -1.46 15.08 -43.43
CA THR A 9 -1.31 13.86 -42.65
C THR A 9 0.12 13.71 -42.09
N VAL A 10 1.14 13.99 -42.91
CA VAL A 10 2.55 13.96 -42.46
C VAL A 10 2.83 15.06 -41.44
N LEU A 11 2.26 16.26 -41.60
CA LEU A 11 2.42 17.34 -40.64
C LEU A 11 1.70 17.03 -39.30
N LEU A 12 0.54 16.38 -39.37
CA LEU A 12 -0.21 15.96 -38.17
C LEU A 12 0.52 14.82 -37.41
N HIS A 13 1.11 13.87 -38.12
CA HIS A 13 1.93 12.81 -37.53
C HIS A 13 3.26 13.34 -36.96
N ALA A 14 3.90 14.33 -37.60
CA ALA A 14 5.09 14.98 -37.09
C ALA A 14 4.79 15.82 -35.82
N VAL A 15 3.62 16.44 -35.73
CA VAL A 15 3.18 17.17 -34.55
C VAL A 15 2.80 16.19 -33.41
N ILE A 16 2.16 15.04 -33.72
CA ILE A 16 1.84 14.02 -32.71
C ILE A 16 3.12 13.33 -32.21
N LEU A 17 4.11 13.07 -33.07
CA LEU A 17 5.42 12.51 -32.65
C LEU A 17 6.28 13.50 -31.87
N CYS A 18 6.05 14.83 -31.98
CA CYS A 18 6.72 15.84 -31.15
C CYS A 18 6.04 16.05 -29.78
N TYR A 19 4.79 15.62 -29.58
CA TYR A 19 4.09 15.73 -28.29
C TYR A 19 4.21 14.50 -27.40
N SER A 20 4.73 13.38 -27.88
CA SER A 20 4.89 12.15 -27.09
C SER A 20 6.18 12.09 -26.27
N ASN A 21 7.00 13.14 -26.25
CA ASN A 21 8.26 13.22 -25.48
C ASN A 21 8.31 14.41 -24.51
N LEU A 22 7.19 14.93 -24.06
CA LEU A 22 7.15 15.97 -23.05
C LEU A 22 6.38 15.46 -21.85
N LEU A 23 7.13 15.23 -20.76
CA LEU A 23 6.78 15.15 -19.35
C LEU A 23 7.26 13.86 -18.64
N TYR A 24 8.56 13.55 -18.75
CA TYR A 24 9.25 12.95 -17.64
C TYR A 24 10.31 13.95 -17.17
N SER A 25 9.98 14.75 -16.16
CA SER A 25 11.00 15.44 -15.36
C SER A 25 11.71 14.36 -14.53
N GLN A 26 12.61 13.62 -15.16
CA GLN A 26 13.50 12.73 -14.44
C GLN A 26 14.39 13.62 -13.55
N PHE A 27 14.48 13.29 -12.26
CA PHE A 27 15.47 13.89 -11.39
C PHE A 27 16.84 13.78 -12.04
N SER A 28 17.56 14.89 -12.09
CA SER A 28 18.90 14.94 -12.62
C SER A 28 19.71 16.05 -11.96
N PHE A 29 20.99 15.80 -11.79
CA PHE A 29 21.96 16.82 -11.39
C PHE A 29 22.30 17.65 -12.61
N VAL A 30 21.85 18.89 -12.60
CA VAL A 30 22.08 19.85 -13.68
C VAL A 30 23.36 20.61 -13.38
N GLU A 31 24.31 20.57 -14.31
CA GLU A 31 25.59 21.27 -14.21
C GLU A 31 25.42 22.79 -14.19
N ASN A 32 26.22 23.50 -13.38
CA ASN A 32 26.28 24.97 -13.42
C ASN A 32 27.31 25.44 -14.48
N LYS A 33 26.81 26.07 -15.53
CA LYS A 33 27.60 26.75 -16.57
C LYS A 33 27.38 28.26 -16.55
N ASN A 34 27.40 28.89 -15.37
CA ASN A 34 27.17 30.27 -15.04
C ASN A 34 25.69 30.72 -15.00
N GLN A 35 24.74 29.85 -15.14
CA GLN A 35 23.33 30.20 -14.98
C GLN A 35 22.91 30.42 -13.51
N TRP A 36 23.71 30.02 -12.55
CA TRP A 36 23.55 30.23 -11.10
C TRP A 36 24.83 30.79 -10.49
N ASP A 37 24.78 31.08 -9.19
CA ASP A 37 25.96 31.51 -8.43
C ASP A 37 27.11 30.51 -8.60
N SER A 38 28.33 31.03 -8.67
CA SER A 38 29.55 30.22 -8.90
C SER A 38 29.90 29.24 -7.77
N ILE A 39 29.31 29.40 -6.59
CA ILE A 39 29.49 28.46 -5.48
C ILE A 39 28.72 27.14 -5.73
N ILE A 40 27.66 27.19 -6.53
CA ILE A 40 26.85 26.05 -6.88
C ILE A 40 27.56 25.25 -7.98
N LEU A 41 27.77 23.95 -7.75
CA LEU A 41 28.34 23.04 -8.74
C LEU A 41 27.24 22.39 -9.58
N TYR A 42 26.23 21.86 -8.90
CA TYR A 42 25.07 21.21 -9.51
C TYR A 42 23.80 21.61 -8.78
N LYS A 43 22.68 21.58 -9.50
CA LYS A 43 21.34 21.74 -8.96
C LYS A 43 20.50 20.51 -9.32
N MET A 44 19.74 20.00 -8.37
CA MET A 44 18.66 19.04 -8.62
C MET A 44 17.34 19.72 -8.27
N SER A 45 16.40 19.73 -9.21
CA SER A 45 15.04 20.18 -8.94
C SER A 45 14.27 19.06 -8.22
N MET A 46 13.55 19.45 -7.18
CA MET A 46 12.67 18.58 -6.39
C MET A 46 11.24 19.10 -6.54
N ASN A 47 10.24 18.29 -6.27
CA ASN A 47 8.84 18.68 -6.49
C ASN A 47 8.38 19.89 -5.69
N ASN A 48 8.91 20.02 -4.48
CA ASN A 48 8.62 21.14 -3.58
C ASN A 48 9.86 21.99 -3.35
N GLY A 49 10.74 22.13 -4.34
CA GLY A 49 11.93 22.93 -4.15
C GLY A 49 13.13 22.51 -4.98
N ALA A 50 14.30 22.62 -4.41
CA ALA A 50 15.55 22.27 -5.06
C ALA A 50 16.65 21.92 -4.06
N MET A 51 17.58 21.08 -4.49
CA MET A 51 18.84 20.82 -3.81
C MET A 51 19.98 21.41 -4.62
N PHE A 52 20.92 22.04 -3.93
CA PHE A 52 22.11 22.66 -4.52
C PHE A 52 23.34 22.01 -3.91
N LEU A 53 24.23 21.52 -4.77
CA LEU A 53 25.52 20.96 -4.40
C LEU A 53 26.61 22.03 -4.48
N GLU A 54 27.30 22.23 -3.38
CA GLU A 54 28.45 23.12 -3.22
C GLU A 54 29.69 22.28 -2.86
N LYS A 55 30.89 22.86 -2.80
CA LYS A 55 32.11 22.05 -2.49
C LYS A 55 32.12 21.39 -1.12
N ASN A 56 31.51 22.03 -0.13
CA ASN A 56 31.57 21.63 1.27
C ASN A 56 30.23 21.65 2.00
N CYS A 57 29.15 21.80 1.26
CA CYS A 57 27.81 21.69 1.80
C CYS A 57 26.76 21.31 0.74
N ILE A 58 25.63 20.87 1.21
CA ILE A 58 24.40 20.67 0.42
C ILE A 58 23.35 21.64 0.98
N THR A 59 22.72 22.43 0.12
CA THR A 59 21.62 23.32 0.49
C THR A 59 20.31 22.76 -0.06
N PHE A 60 19.34 22.59 0.82
CA PHE A 60 17.97 22.20 0.48
C PHE A 60 17.07 23.43 0.59
N ASN A 61 16.13 23.57 -0.33
CA ASN A 61 15.11 24.62 -0.33
C ASN A 61 13.76 23.95 -0.63
N PHE A 62 12.79 24.09 0.27
CA PHE A 62 11.44 23.59 0.14
C PHE A 62 10.43 24.71 0.06
N LEU A 63 9.40 24.54 -0.73
CA LEU A 63 8.30 25.48 -0.92
C LEU A 63 7.03 24.93 -0.26
N ASP A 64 6.26 25.80 0.40
CA ASP A 64 4.94 25.45 0.88
C ASP A 64 3.99 25.24 -0.31
N ARG A 65 3.37 24.05 -0.37
CA ARG A 65 2.44 23.71 -1.46
C ARG A 65 1.13 24.50 -1.40
N HIS A 66 0.69 24.89 -0.22
CA HIS A 66 -0.57 25.63 -0.09
C HIS A 66 -0.52 26.99 -0.79
N ASP A 67 0.65 27.64 -0.84
CA ASP A 67 0.82 28.93 -1.50
C ASP A 67 1.01 28.82 -3.03
N HIS A 68 1.47 27.68 -3.53
CA HIS A 68 1.79 27.51 -4.95
C HIS A 68 0.54 27.22 -5.81
N ASP A 69 -0.41 26.45 -5.31
CA ASP A 69 -1.65 26.09 -6.04
C ASP A 69 -2.59 27.29 -6.18
N HIS A 70 -2.52 28.27 -5.29
CA HIS A 70 -3.33 29.50 -5.35
C HIS A 70 -2.79 30.56 -6.33
N SER A 71 -1.50 30.55 -6.68
CA SER A 71 -0.90 31.56 -7.53
C SER A 71 -1.22 31.45 -9.03
N PHE A 72 -1.72 30.30 -9.49
CA PHE A 72 -2.06 30.03 -10.90
C PHE A 72 -3.56 29.98 -11.21
N ALA A 73 -4.46 30.13 -10.25
CA ALA A 73 -5.90 29.85 -10.38
C ALA A 73 -6.81 31.08 -10.43
N HIS A 74 -6.36 32.32 -10.77
CA HIS A 74 -7.28 33.47 -10.71
C HIS A 74 -7.47 34.25 -12.02
N HIS A 75 -8.66 33.96 -12.61
CA HIS A 75 -9.54 34.99 -13.14
C HIS A 75 -10.99 34.71 -12.65
N GLY A 76 -11.36 35.25 -11.48
CA GLY A 76 -12.75 35.20 -10.96
C GLY A 76 -12.82 35.62 -9.49
N ALA A 77 -13.46 36.76 -9.23
CA ALA A 77 -13.55 37.43 -7.95
C ALA A 77 -14.09 36.58 -6.79
N CYS A 78 -13.34 36.47 -5.70
CA CYS A 78 -13.85 36.30 -4.31
C CYS A 78 -12.81 36.77 -3.29
N ALA A 79 -13.27 37.56 -2.35
CA ALA A 79 -12.79 37.95 -1.01
C ALA A 79 -11.30 37.99 -0.65
N GLU A 80 -10.91 39.13 -0.10
CA GLU A 80 -9.61 39.53 0.43
C GLU A 80 -8.96 38.52 1.39
N HIS A 81 -8.02 37.75 0.88
CA HIS A 81 -6.87 37.26 1.63
C HIS A 81 -5.59 37.72 0.93
N ASP A 82 -4.58 38.11 1.69
CA ASP A 82 -3.33 38.67 1.20
C ASP A 82 -2.47 37.57 0.51
N HIS A 83 -2.63 37.40 -0.82
CA HIS A 83 -2.08 36.31 -1.63
C HIS A 83 -0.68 36.60 -2.21
N ASN A 84 0.12 37.48 -1.59
CA ASN A 84 1.39 37.89 -2.12
C ASN A 84 2.65 37.30 -1.46
N THR A 85 2.49 36.32 -0.54
CA THR A 85 3.64 35.72 0.15
C THR A 85 3.71 34.23 -0.17
N LEU A 86 4.82 33.77 -0.77
CA LEU A 86 5.20 32.37 -0.88
C LEU A 86 6.06 32.01 0.33
N ASN A 87 5.64 31.04 1.11
CA ASN A 87 6.43 30.51 2.21
C ASN A 87 7.41 29.47 1.68
N PHE A 88 8.65 29.55 2.11
CA PHE A 88 9.67 28.56 1.83
C PHE A 88 10.61 28.41 3.01
N HIS A 89 11.23 27.24 3.11
CA HIS A 89 12.23 26.94 4.11
C HIS A 89 13.51 26.45 3.44
N ALA A 90 14.66 26.96 3.87
CA ALA A 90 15.95 26.50 3.38
C ALA A 90 16.86 26.11 4.54
N TYR A 91 17.47 24.93 4.44
CA TYR A 91 18.51 24.50 5.38
C TYR A 91 19.75 23.98 4.66
N ARG A 92 20.88 23.92 5.37
CA ARG A 92 22.17 23.44 4.89
C ARG A 92 22.70 22.29 5.70
N VAL A 93 23.31 21.33 4.99
CA VAL A 93 24.11 20.25 5.57
C VAL A 93 25.57 20.53 5.25
N ARG A 94 26.36 20.96 6.23
CA ARG A 94 27.78 21.26 6.08
C ARG A 94 28.64 20.08 6.47
N PHE A 95 29.66 19.83 5.67
CA PHE A 95 30.68 18.82 5.93
C PHE A 95 31.79 19.43 6.81
N VAL A 96 31.72 19.20 8.12
CA VAL A 96 32.62 19.82 9.11
C VAL A 96 34.00 19.14 9.04
N GLY A 97 35.08 19.92 8.88
CA GLY A 97 36.43 19.40 8.77
C GLY A 97 36.76 18.74 7.41
N ALA A 98 35.83 18.83 6.47
CA ALA A 98 36.03 18.27 5.12
C ALA A 98 37.12 18.97 4.34
N ASN A 99 37.62 18.31 3.30
CA ASN A 99 38.52 18.89 2.31
C ASN A 99 37.90 20.16 1.69
N PRO A 100 38.55 21.34 1.79
CA PRO A 100 37.96 22.55 1.27
C PRO A 100 37.88 22.61 -0.29
N ASN A 101 38.57 21.70 -0.98
CA ASN A 101 38.61 21.61 -2.43
C ASN A 101 38.60 20.14 -2.89
N PRO A 102 37.53 19.40 -2.63
CA PRO A 102 37.41 18.03 -3.15
C PRO A 102 37.32 18.06 -4.67
N ALA A 103 37.77 17.00 -5.33
CA ALA A 103 37.45 16.80 -6.72
C ALA A 103 35.97 16.38 -6.82
N VAL A 104 35.17 17.13 -7.58
CA VAL A 104 33.75 16.84 -7.77
C VAL A 104 33.50 16.60 -9.24
N TRP A 105 32.97 15.44 -9.56
CA TRP A 105 32.67 15.05 -10.94
C TRP A 105 31.32 14.34 -11.01
N ALA A 106 30.72 14.43 -12.21
CA ALA A 106 29.41 13.81 -12.46
C ALA A 106 29.55 12.66 -13.48
N ASP A 107 28.69 11.65 -13.33
CA ASP A 107 28.67 10.49 -14.21
C ASP A 107 27.24 10.13 -14.63
N LYS A 108 27.12 9.16 -15.53
CA LYS A 108 25.85 8.76 -16.15
C LYS A 108 25.11 9.93 -16.77
N PRO A 109 25.69 10.60 -17.80
CA PRO A 109 25.06 11.71 -18.47
C PRO A 109 23.77 11.28 -19.15
N GLU A 110 22.74 12.14 -19.06
CA GLU A 110 21.50 11.96 -19.82
C GLU A 110 21.68 12.38 -21.29
N PRO A 111 20.90 11.80 -22.22
CA PRO A 111 21.08 12.07 -23.66
C PRO A 111 20.63 13.47 -24.09
N ASP A 112 19.80 14.14 -23.28
CA ASP A 112 19.28 15.48 -23.51
C ASP A 112 20.03 16.53 -22.68
N TYR A 113 19.78 17.80 -22.97
CA TYR A 113 20.40 18.94 -22.31
C TYR A 113 19.39 20.09 -22.13
N LEU A 114 19.72 21.00 -21.21
CA LEU A 114 18.92 22.19 -20.94
C LEU A 114 19.59 23.42 -21.52
N ASN A 115 18.78 24.48 -21.83
CA ASN A 115 19.26 25.82 -22.19
C ASN A 115 18.60 26.83 -21.24
N TYR A 116 19.41 27.71 -20.68
CA TYR A 116 18.98 28.75 -19.77
C TYR A 116 19.21 30.13 -20.39
N TYR A 117 18.15 30.86 -20.60
CA TYR A 117 18.17 32.25 -21.08
C TYR A 117 17.53 33.14 -20.00
N ILE A 118 18.21 33.28 -18.86
CA ILE A 118 17.69 33.92 -17.66
C ILE A 118 18.08 35.43 -17.67
N GLY A 119 17.06 36.28 -17.63
CA GLY A 119 17.24 37.74 -17.61
C GLY A 119 17.79 38.32 -18.90
N SER A 120 18.15 39.61 -18.87
CA SER A 120 18.61 40.36 -20.03
C SER A 120 20.15 40.37 -20.23
N ASP A 121 20.91 39.74 -19.34
CA ASP A 121 22.37 39.64 -19.39
C ASP A 121 22.80 38.35 -20.09
N PRO A 122 23.32 38.41 -21.34
CA PRO A 122 23.74 37.22 -22.06
C PRO A 122 24.92 36.48 -21.42
N SER A 123 25.69 37.08 -20.53
CA SER A 123 26.80 36.43 -19.82
C SER A 123 26.32 35.36 -18.82
N LYS A 124 25.05 35.43 -18.43
CA LYS A 124 24.35 34.43 -17.56
C LYS A 124 23.58 33.40 -18.35
N TRP A 125 23.59 33.46 -19.68
CA TRP A 125 22.93 32.46 -20.51
C TRP A 125 23.84 31.25 -20.66
N ALA A 126 23.25 30.06 -20.40
CA ALA A 126 23.96 28.79 -20.55
C ALA A 126 23.23 27.90 -21.56
N THR A 127 23.98 27.37 -22.52
CA THR A 127 23.45 26.45 -23.53
C THR A 127 24.11 25.09 -23.43
N ARG A 128 23.38 24.03 -23.83
CA ARG A 128 23.85 22.65 -23.76
C ARG A 128 24.36 22.31 -22.35
N VAL A 129 23.56 22.66 -21.34
CA VAL A 129 23.82 22.32 -19.95
C VAL A 129 23.48 20.84 -19.75
N SER A 130 24.48 20.04 -19.39
CA SER A 130 24.35 18.62 -19.23
C SER A 130 23.59 18.26 -17.95
N LYS A 131 22.94 17.10 -17.98
CA LYS A 131 22.26 16.48 -16.85
C LYS A 131 22.92 15.12 -16.55
N TYR A 132 22.98 14.75 -15.27
CA TYR A 132 23.66 13.56 -14.80
C TYR A 132 22.83 12.82 -13.76
N LYS A 133 23.05 11.50 -13.64
CA LYS A 133 22.42 10.68 -12.61
C LYS A 133 23.26 10.49 -11.36
N GLU A 134 24.54 10.79 -11.42
CA GLU A 134 25.49 10.63 -10.31
C GLU A 134 26.41 11.82 -10.18
N VAL A 135 26.75 12.18 -8.92
CA VAL A 135 27.79 13.17 -8.58
C VAL A 135 28.61 12.59 -7.44
N THR A 136 29.93 12.59 -7.61
CA THR A 136 30.88 12.09 -6.61
C THR A 136 31.80 13.20 -6.14
N TYR A 137 31.93 13.32 -4.82
CA TYR A 137 32.97 14.10 -4.14
C TYR A 137 34.10 13.14 -3.76
N GLU A 138 35.18 13.17 -4.50
CA GLU A 138 36.35 12.33 -4.22
C GLU A 138 37.16 12.92 -3.07
N ASN A 139 37.48 12.09 -2.08
CA ASN A 139 38.19 12.50 -0.87
C ASN A 139 37.54 13.73 -0.18
N ILE A 140 36.25 13.70 0.01
CA ILE A 140 35.54 14.74 0.80
C ILE A 140 36.09 14.82 2.23
N TYR A 141 36.44 13.66 2.81
CA TYR A 141 37.33 13.51 3.94
C TYR A 141 38.51 12.63 3.53
N ASN A 142 39.52 12.50 4.37
CA ASN A 142 40.71 11.71 4.05
C ASN A 142 40.35 10.23 3.80
N ASN A 143 40.56 9.73 2.57
CA ASN A 143 40.16 8.41 2.11
C ASN A 143 38.66 8.11 2.26
N ILE A 144 37.80 9.14 2.15
CA ILE A 144 36.35 8.98 2.15
C ILE A 144 35.77 9.77 0.99
N ASP A 145 34.99 9.09 0.16
CA ASP A 145 34.21 9.69 -0.91
C ASP A 145 32.76 9.87 -0.47
N LEU A 146 32.08 10.89 -1.01
CA LEU A 146 30.64 11.05 -0.93
C LEU A 146 30.06 10.92 -2.34
N LYS A 147 29.23 9.92 -2.56
CA LYS A 147 28.55 9.66 -3.82
C LYS A 147 27.09 9.95 -3.68
N LEU A 148 26.55 10.91 -4.46
CA LEU A 148 25.11 11.14 -4.58
C LEU A 148 24.65 10.57 -5.92
N TYR A 149 23.55 9.82 -5.90
CA TYR A 149 23.05 9.21 -7.12
C TYR A 149 21.52 9.08 -7.09
N ILE A 150 20.97 9.08 -8.29
CA ILE A 150 19.52 8.99 -8.48
C ILE A 150 19.18 7.55 -8.82
N THR A 151 18.35 6.96 -8.00
CA THR A 151 17.76 5.64 -8.21
C THR A 151 16.31 5.78 -8.66
N GLU A 152 15.68 4.68 -9.01
CA GLU A 152 14.23 4.64 -9.24
C GLU A 152 13.43 5.02 -7.98
N LEU A 153 14.01 4.85 -6.79
CA LEU A 153 13.43 5.20 -5.50
C LEU A 153 13.71 6.65 -5.05
N GLY A 154 14.50 7.42 -5.81
CA GLY A 154 14.85 8.81 -5.52
C GLY A 154 16.33 9.07 -5.34
N LEU A 155 16.63 10.18 -4.67
CA LEU A 155 17.99 10.56 -4.32
C LEU A 155 18.53 9.67 -3.20
N LYS A 156 19.71 9.09 -3.42
CA LYS A 156 20.52 8.42 -2.41
C LYS A 156 21.90 9.06 -2.33
N TYR A 157 22.53 8.86 -1.18
CA TYR A 157 23.95 9.20 -1.03
C TYR A 157 24.67 8.13 -0.20
N ASP A 158 25.92 7.85 -0.55
CA ASP A 158 26.77 6.90 0.16
C ASP A 158 28.05 7.61 0.61
N PHE A 159 28.44 7.40 1.86
CA PHE A 159 29.84 7.59 2.25
C PHE A 159 30.61 6.30 2.02
N ILE A 160 31.64 6.36 1.19
CA ILE A 160 32.49 5.23 0.82
C ILE A 160 33.84 5.44 1.52
N ILE A 161 34.06 4.71 2.61
CA ILE A 161 35.28 4.78 3.42
C ILE A 161 36.25 3.74 2.86
N HIS A 162 37.33 4.24 2.21
CA HIS A 162 38.41 3.43 1.70
C HIS A 162 39.39 3.03 2.82
N PRO A 163 40.26 2.01 2.61
CA PRO A 163 41.29 1.65 3.57
C PRO A 163 42.13 2.85 4.01
N GLY A 164 42.18 3.09 5.32
CA GLY A 164 42.87 4.22 5.93
C GLY A 164 42.00 5.46 6.14
N GLY A 165 40.70 5.45 5.76
CA GLY A 165 39.70 6.44 6.16
C GLY A 165 39.17 6.14 7.56
N ASP A 166 38.74 7.17 8.28
CA ASP A 166 38.17 7.07 9.61
C ASP A 166 36.71 7.55 9.58
N ILE A 167 35.76 6.70 9.97
CA ILE A 167 34.34 7.03 10.03
C ILE A 167 34.05 8.24 10.94
N ASP A 168 34.87 8.42 11.99
CA ASP A 168 34.73 9.55 12.92
C ASP A 168 35.07 10.90 12.31
N ASP A 169 35.72 10.95 11.14
CA ASP A 169 35.94 12.17 10.36
C ASP A 169 34.63 12.71 9.75
N ILE A 170 33.60 11.86 9.57
CA ILE A 170 32.35 12.25 8.96
C ILE A 170 31.50 12.99 10.01
N VAL A 171 31.45 14.32 9.88
CA VAL A 171 30.64 15.19 10.75
C VAL A 171 29.77 16.09 9.89
N LEU A 172 28.46 15.90 9.98
CA LEU A 172 27.44 16.69 9.26
C LEU A 172 26.83 17.71 10.20
N GLU A 173 26.87 18.98 9.86
CA GLU A 173 26.26 20.07 10.64
C GLU A 173 25.05 20.63 9.90
N TYR A 174 23.90 20.60 10.56
CA TYR A 174 22.63 21.08 10.01
C TYR A 174 22.41 22.55 10.46
N GLU A 175 22.27 23.45 9.50
CA GLU A 175 22.05 24.87 9.73
C GLU A 175 20.73 25.31 9.11
N GLY A 176 19.90 26.04 9.85
CA GLY A 176 18.65 26.61 9.35
C GLY A 176 17.43 25.67 9.50
N VAL A 177 17.56 24.54 10.18
CA VAL A 177 16.45 23.66 10.56
C VAL A 177 15.72 24.22 11.78
N ASP A 178 14.42 24.01 11.89
CA ASP A 178 13.65 24.41 13.09
C ASP A 178 13.99 23.52 14.25
N ASN A 179 14.08 22.21 14.02
CA ASN A 179 14.51 21.24 14.99
C ASN A 179 15.18 20.05 14.25
N ILE A 180 16.01 19.30 14.97
CA ILE A 180 16.59 18.06 14.48
C ILE A 180 16.73 17.09 15.66
N LYS A 181 16.26 15.86 15.45
CA LYS A 181 16.26 14.83 16.49
C LYS A 181 16.49 13.45 15.90
N VAL A 182 16.99 12.53 16.68
CA VAL A 182 16.96 11.10 16.35
C VAL A 182 15.75 10.50 17.08
N SER A 183 14.86 9.92 16.30
CA SER A 183 13.64 9.27 16.78
C SER A 183 13.50 7.92 16.11
N ASN A 184 13.31 6.86 16.86
CA ASN A 184 13.24 5.47 16.36
C ASN A 184 14.40 5.12 15.42
N ASN A 185 15.61 5.47 15.82
CA ASN A 185 16.86 5.33 15.05
C ASN A 185 16.93 6.10 13.72
N ASN A 186 15.89 6.85 13.36
CA ASN A 186 15.85 7.70 12.17
C ASN A 186 16.21 9.14 12.53
N LEU A 187 16.81 9.86 11.60
CA LEU A 187 17.05 11.30 11.75
C LEU A 187 15.83 12.06 11.22
N VAL A 188 15.19 12.83 12.07
CA VAL A 188 14.04 13.69 11.74
C VAL A 188 14.50 15.14 11.72
N ILE A 189 14.34 15.82 10.60
CA ILE A 189 14.69 17.21 10.34
C ILE A 189 13.38 17.97 10.15
N GLU A 190 13.02 18.79 11.13
CA GLU A 190 11.78 19.56 11.10
C GLU A 190 12.03 20.92 10.43
N THR A 191 11.15 21.32 9.54
CA THR A 191 11.16 22.63 8.87
C THR A 191 9.77 23.28 8.93
N THR A 192 9.68 24.59 8.67
CA THR A 192 8.38 25.30 8.67
C THR A 192 7.39 24.82 7.60
N VAL A 193 7.83 24.04 6.62
CA VAL A 193 6.99 23.63 5.47
C VAL A 193 6.82 22.11 5.35
N ASN A 194 7.74 21.31 5.89
CA ASN A 194 7.67 19.84 5.90
C ASN A 194 8.74 19.21 6.80
N ASP A 195 8.53 17.97 7.20
CA ASP A 195 9.56 17.16 7.86
C ASP A 195 10.32 16.32 6.82
N VAL A 196 11.64 16.19 7.02
CA VAL A 196 12.50 15.29 6.25
C VAL A 196 12.98 14.19 7.17
N VAL A 197 12.75 12.93 6.77
CA VAL A 197 13.17 11.77 7.56
C VAL A 197 14.23 10.99 6.78
N GLU A 198 15.41 10.84 7.39
CA GLU A 198 16.46 9.95 6.92
C GLU A 198 16.47 8.69 7.79
N LEU A 199 16.30 7.53 7.17
CA LEU A 199 16.26 6.27 7.90
C LEU A 199 17.63 5.93 8.51
N GLN A 200 17.63 5.05 9.51
CA GLN A 200 18.85 4.47 10.06
C GLN A 200 19.77 3.97 8.94
N PRO A 201 21.06 4.33 8.94
CA PRO A 201 21.95 4.02 7.82
C PRO A 201 22.25 2.52 7.76
N ILE A 202 22.14 1.95 6.55
CA ILE A 202 22.61 0.58 6.28
C ILE A 202 24.11 0.67 6.06
N VAL A 203 24.87 0.04 6.95
CA VAL A 203 26.34 0.01 6.85
C VAL A 203 26.82 -1.40 6.55
N TYR A 204 27.75 -1.53 5.59
CA TYR A 204 28.25 -2.82 5.19
C TYR A 204 29.68 -2.78 4.65
N GLN A 205 30.33 -3.94 4.69
CA GLN A 205 31.58 -4.25 3.99
C GLN A 205 31.35 -5.40 3.01
N ILE A 206 32.14 -5.47 1.95
CA ILE A 206 32.17 -6.64 1.06
C ILE A 206 33.40 -7.48 1.43
N VAL A 207 33.15 -8.63 2.05
CA VAL A 207 34.17 -9.56 2.48
C VAL A 207 34.04 -10.85 1.64
N GLU A 208 35.07 -11.23 0.93
CA GLU A 208 35.08 -12.42 0.03
C GLU A 208 33.91 -12.44 -1.00
N GLY A 209 33.41 -11.26 -1.38
CA GLY A 209 32.31 -11.12 -2.33
C GLY A 209 30.90 -11.06 -1.68
N GLU A 210 30.81 -11.32 -0.39
CA GLU A 210 29.55 -11.27 0.37
C GLU A 210 29.37 -9.94 1.10
N LYS A 211 28.11 -9.44 1.17
CA LYS A 211 27.74 -8.19 1.89
C LYS A 211 27.61 -8.50 3.38
N VAL A 212 28.53 -8.01 4.20
CA VAL A 212 28.52 -8.17 5.65
C VAL A 212 27.96 -6.88 6.27
N LEU A 213 26.76 -6.94 6.83
CA LEU A 213 26.10 -5.80 7.48
C LEU A 213 26.75 -5.49 8.84
N ILE A 214 26.81 -4.19 9.16
CA ILE A 214 27.32 -3.66 10.44
C ILE A 214 26.26 -2.69 10.96
N HIS A 215 25.74 -2.96 12.14
CA HIS A 215 24.77 -2.05 12.78
C HIS A 215 25.39 -0.69 13.06
N CYS A 216 24.69 0.37 12.68
CA CYS A 216 25.13 1.76 12.82
C CYS A 216 23.98 2.62 13.31
N ASP A 217 24.27 3.47 14.31
CA ASP A 217 23.33 4.42 14.85
C ASP A 217 23.74 5.85 14.49
N TYR A 218 22.76 6.73 14.37
CA TYR A 218 22.99 8.16 14.37
C TYR A 218 23.36 8.67 15.77
N ASN A 219 24.47 9.43 15.84
CA ASN A 219 24.88 10.10 17.07
C ASN A 219 24.77 11.61 16.88
N LEU A 220 23.62 12.15 17.30
CA LEU A 220 23.31 13.57 17.17
C LEU A 220 23.67 14.35 18.43
N LYS A 221 24.50 15.39 18.29
CA LYS A 221 24.84 16.32 19.37
C LYS A 221 24.50 17.75 18.94
N LYS A 222 23.40 18.29 19.45
CA LYS A 222 22.79 19.54 18.98
C LYS A 222 22.39 19.39 17.51
N ASN A 223 23.07 20.13 16.60
CA ASN A 223 22.87 20.09 15.17
C ASN A 223 24.00 19.38 14.40
N ARG A 224 24.85 18.61 15.10
CA ARG A 224 25.94 17.82 14.49
C ARG A 224 25.66 16.35 14.58
N LEU A 225 25.64 15.71 13.41
CA LEU A 225 25.42 14.29 13.22
C LEU A 225 26.77 13.60 12.94
N THR A 226 26.98 12.47 13.63
CA THR A 226 28.07 11.50 13.37
C THR A 226 27.48 10.10 13.34
N TYR A 227 28.25 9.12 12.93
CA TYR A 227 27.83 7.73 12.83
C TYR A 227 28.51 6.90 13.94
N GLN A 228 27.79 5.97 14.56
CA GLN A 228 28.29 5.11 15.62
C GLN A 228 28.09 3.65 15.26
N LEU A 229 29.16 2.92 15.00
CA LEU A 229 29.10 1.48 14.71
C LEU A 229 28.99 0.66 16.00
N ALA A 230 28.16 -0.38 16.00
CA ALA A 230 28.00 -1.30 17.13
C ALA A 230 29.17 -2.28 17.30
N ARG A 231 29.98 -2.50 16.26
CA ARG A 231 31.15 -3.37 16.27
C ARG A 231 32.28 -2.82 15.41
N HIS A 232 33.49 -3.33 15.66
CA HIS A 232 34.65 -3.03 14.79
C HIS A 232 34.45 -3.59 13.38
N TYR A 233 34.91 -2.84 12.40
CA TYR A 233 34.99 -3.25 11.00
C TYR A 233 36.45 -3.50 10.58
N ASP A 234 36.69 -4.23 9.47
CA ASP A 234 38.02 -4.41 8.93
C ASP A 234 38.51 -3.11 8.26
N PRO A 235 39.53 -2.42 8.79
CA PRO A 235 40.00 -1.14 8.25
C PRO A 235 40.73 -1.29 6.91
N ASN A 236 41.00 -2.52 6.45
CA ASN A 236 41.60 -2.79 5.15
C ASN A 236 40.59 -3.06 4.04
N THR A 237 39.30 -3.07 4.38
CA THR A 237 38.20 -3.34 3.45
C THR A 237 37.30 -2.09 3.37
N VAL A 238 36.78 -1.81 2.18
CA VAL A 238 35.86 -0.67 1.98
C VAL A 238 34.63 -0.84 2.86
N LEU A 239 34.30 0.22 3.61
CA LEU A 239 33.06 0.35 4.37
C LEU A 239 32.12 1.33 3.65
N VAL A 240 30.88 0.93 3.45
CA VAL A 240 29.86 1.78 2.84
C VAL A 240 28.78 2.12 3.87
N ILE A 241 28.46 3.40 4.00
CA ILE A 241 27.33 3.90 4.76
C ILE A 241 26.27 4.37 3.75
N ASP A 242 25.15 3.64 3.66
CA ASP A 242 24.02 3.87 2.73
C ASP A 242 22.78 4.26 3.55
N PRO A 243 22.52 5.55 3.81
CA PRO A 243 21.27 6.01 4.40
C PRO A 243 20.16 5.82 3.38
N SER A 244 19.23 4.91 3.67
CA SER A 244 18.11 4.65 2.78
C SER A 244 16.98 5.64 3.05
N LEU A 245 16.55 6.37 2.02
CA LEU A 245 15.36 7.21 2.07
C LEU A 245 14.16 6.37 1.62
N VAL A 246 13.33 5.91 2.59
CA VAL A 246 11.97 5.43 2.32
C VAL A 246 11.04 6.62 2.47
N PHE A 247 10.10 6.80 1.55
CA PHE A 247 9.15 7.87 1.72
C PHE A 247 7.88 7.37 2.43
N SER A 248 7.37 8.20 3.34
CA SER A 248 6.01 8.17 3.81
C SER A 248 5.39 9.53 3.52
N THR A 249 4.17 9.58 3.04
CA THR A 249 3.50 10.83 2.72
C THR A 249 2.03 10.78 3.07
N TYR A 250 1.51 11.89 3.57
CA TYR A 250 0.07 12.07 3.72
C TYR A 250 -0.57 12.33 2.36
N THR A 251 -1.86 12.00 2.23
CA THR A 251 -2.65 12.26 1.02
C THR A 251 -2.75 13.75 0.72
N GLY A 252 -2.61 14.61 1.73
CA GLY A 252 -2.87 16.04 1.64
C GLY A 252 -4.36 16.38 1.57
N SER A 253 -5.24 15.44 1.95
CA SER A 253 -6.66 15.70 2.09
C SER A 253 -6.93 16.58 3.30
N THR A 254 -7.83 17.55 3.16
CA THR A 254 -8.40 18.33 4.27
C THR A 254 -9.68 17.69 4.81
N GLY A 255 -10.26 16.73 4.09
CA GLY A 255 -11.33 15.86 4.56
C GLY A 255 -10.76 14.60 5.18
N ASP A 256 -11.50 14.00 6.13
CA ASP A 256 -11.10 12.72 6.72
C ASP A 256 -11.05 11.63 5.65
N ASN A 257 -10.02 10.77 5.73
CA ASN A 257 -9.85 9.67 4.78
C ASN A 257 -9.21 8.46 5.47
N TRP A 258 -9.67 7.27 5.10
CA TRP A 258 -9.23 6.00 5.66
C TRP A 258 -8.51 5.18 4.58
N GLY A 259 -7.44 4.49 4.98
CA GLY A 259 -6.64 3.69 4.08
C GLY A 259 -7.16 2.27 3.93
N PHE A 260 -7.33 1.78 2.69
CA PHE A 260 -7.85 0.44 2.41
C PHE A 260 -6.88 -0.41 1.60
N THR A 261 -6.57 -0.01 0.38
CA THR A 261 -5.83 -0.84 -0.57
C THR A 261 -4.70 -0.08 -1.23
N ALA A 262 -3.66 -0.79 -1.61
CA ALA A 262 -2.52 -0.21 -2.30
C ALA A 262 -1.95 -1.18 -3.33
N THR A 263 -1.36 -0.64 -4.40
CA THR A 263 -0.71 -1.41 -5.46
C THR A 263 0.40 -0.60 -6.12
N TRP A 264 1.06 -1.18 -7.10
CA TRP A 264 2.14 -0.57 -7.89
C TRP A 264 1.96 -0.91 -9.38
N ASP A 265 2.57 -0.10 -10.27
CA ASP A 265 2.58 -0.36 -11.70
C ASP A 265 3.96 -0.79 -12.22
N TYR A 266 4.03 -1.15 -13.50
CA TYR A 266 5.27 -1.63 -14.12
C TYR A 266 6.36 -0.56 -14.26
N ASN A 267 6.03 0.71 -13.94
CA ASN A 267 6.97 1.83 -13.83
C ASN A 267 7.34 2.12 -12.36
N ASP A 268 7.04 1.18 -11.45
CA ASP A 268 7.23 1.30 -10.00
C ASP A 268 6.46 2.46 -9.34
N ASN A 269 5.47 3.07 -10.02
CA ASN A 269 4.62 4.05 -9.39
C ASN A 269 3.70 3.37 -8.38
N VAL A 270 3.39 4.09 -7.30
CA VAL A 270 2.61 3.57 -6.18
C VAL A 270 1.20 4.15 -6.20
N TYR A 271 0.21 3.29 -5.98
CA TYR A 271 -1.18 3.69 -5.86
C TYR A 271 -1.67 3.46 -4.43
N SER A 272 -2.42 4.42 -3.91
CA SER A 272 -3.17 4.34 -2.67
C SER A 272 -4.64 4.51 -2.97
N GLY A 273 -5.46 3.61 -2.43
CA GLY A 273 -6.91 3.64 -2.50
C GLY A 273 -7.53 3.58 -1.11
N GLY A 274 -8.48 4.43 -0.86
CA GLY A 274 -9.16 4.50 0.42
C GLY A 274 -10.54 5.14 0.29
N ILE A 275 -11.20 5.42 1.40
CA ILE A 275 -12.44 6.18 1.43
C ILE A 275 -12.18 7.62 1.88
N VAL A 276 -12.95 8.54 1.34
CA VAL A 276 -12.89 9.97 1.67
C VAL A 276 -14.29 10.43 2.05
N PHE A 277 -14.44 11.08 3.20
CA PHE A 277 -15.71 11.43 3.80
C PHE A 277 -16.20 12.83 3.49
N ASN A 278 -15.52 13.60 2.69
CA ASN A 278 -15.94 14.98 2.41
C ASN A 278 -15.17 15.54 1.21
N VAL A 279 -15.50 16.79 0.86
CA VAL A 279 -14.67 17.59 -0.05
C VAL A 279 -13.28 17.86 0.56
N GLY A 280 -12.28 18.09 -0.29
CA GLY A 280 -10.92 18.42 0.16
C GLY A 280 -9.88 17.37 -0.14
N TYR A 281 -10.24 16.28 -0.81
CA TYR A 281 -9.26 15.35 -1.39
C TYR A 281 -8.51 16.04 -2.53
N PRO A 282 -7.19 15.91 -2.61
CA PRO A 282 -6.36 16.74 -3.50
C PRO A 282 -6.41 16.25 -4.95
N THR A 283 -7.57 16.30 -5.58
CA THR A 283 -7.77 15.85 -6.97
C THR A 283 -6.89 16.62 -7.96
N SER A 284 -6.46 15.94 -9.01
CA SER A 284 -5.67 16.56 -10.08
C SER A 284 -6.56 17.23 -11.12
N MET A 285 -6.09 18.35 -11.68
CA MET A 285 -6.78 18.99 -12.79
C MET A 285 -6.85 18.04 -13.99
N GLY A 286 -8.06 17.81 -14.50
CA GLY A 286 -8.29 16.86 -15.61
C GLY A 286 -8.41 15.40 -15.18
N ALA A 287 -8.39 15.09 -13.90
CA ALA A 287 -8.72 13.76 -13.39
C ALA A 287 -10.18 13.39 -13.72
N TYR A 288 -10.46 12.10 -13.76
CA TYR A 288 -11.78 11.58 -14.13
C TYR A 288 -12.92 12.18 -13.31
N GLN A 289 -12.80 12.18 -11.97
CA GLN A 289 -13.80 12.75 -11.07
C GLN A 289 -13.10 13.68 -10.07
N VAL A 290 -13.25 14.98 -10.31
CA VAL A 290 -12.63 16.02 -9.46
C VAL A 290 -13.50 16.48 -8.32
N ASN A 291 -14.81 16.18 -8.38
CA ASN A 291 -15.80 16.56 -7.37
C ASN A 291 -16.18 15.33 -6.53
N PHE A 292 -16.27 15.55 -5.23
CA PHE A 292 -16.85 14.60 -4.29
C PHE A 292 -18.34 14.41 -4.61
N ALA A 293 -18.77 13.17 -4.83
CA ALA A 293 -20.17 12.88 -5.12
C ALA A 293 -21.00 12.78 -3.83
N GLY A 294 -20.40 12.19 -2.78
CA GLY A 294 -21.02 12.09 -1.48
C GLY A 294 -21.88 10.84 -1.30
N GLY A 295 -22.86 10.91 -0.42
CA GLY A 295 -23.72 9.77 -0.12
C GLY A 295 -24.71 10.05 1.01
N THR A 296 -25.35 8.99 1.49
CA THR A 296 -26.33 9.09 2.57
C THR A 296 -25.63 9.09 3.93
N PRO A 297 -25.85 10.09 4.80
CA PRO A 297 -25.25 10.09 6.13
C PRO A 297 -25.74 8.89 6.96
N PRO A 298 -24.86 8.25 7.73
CA PRO A 298 -25.21 7.08 8.55
C PRO A 298 -26.22 7.43 9.66
N ILE A 299 -26.14 8.67 10.17
CA ILE A 299 -27.01 9.16 11.23
C ILE A 299 -27.64 10.48 10.79
N PRO A 300 -28.98 10.58 10.68
CA PRO A 300 -29.65 11.85 10.44
C PRO A 300 -29.24 12.91 11.47
N ASN A 301 -28.83 14.07 10.99
CA ASN A 301 -28.32 15.20 11.77
C ASN A 301 -26.94 14.98 12.48
N SER A 302 -26.20 13.95 12.15
CA SER A 302 -24.78 13.87 12.55
C SER A 302 -23.99 14.93 11.79
N THR A 303 -23.10 15.65 12.47
CA THR A 303 -22.11 16.53 11.85
C THR A 303 -20.84 15.76 11.44
N TYR A 304 -20.66 14.54 11.97
CA TYR A 304 -19.59 13.63 11.61
C TYR A 304 -20.02 12.79 10.40
N TYR A 305 -19.20 12.77 9.35
CA TYR A 305 -19.43 11.99 8.13
C TYR A 305 -20.78 12.22 7.44
N ALA A 306 -21.34 13.42 7.63
CA ALA A 306 -22.69 13.78 7.17
C ALA A 306 -22.84 13.75 5.64
N ALA A 307 -21.76 13.77 4.89
CA ALA A 307 -21.76 13.81 3.43
C ALA A 307 -21.60 12.42 2.77
N GLY A 308 -21.48 11.33 3.55
CA GLY A 308 -21.15 10.01 3.03
C GLY A 308 -19.69 9.86 2.66
N CYS A 309 -19.34 8.87 1.83
CA CYS A 309 -17.97 8.67 1.36
C CYS A 309 -17.89 8.17 -0.08
N ASP A 310 -16.85 8.63 -0.79
CA ASP A 310 -16.43 8.14 -2.09
C ASP A 310 -15.04 7.42 -1.97
N VAL A 311 -14.71 6.60 -2.95
CA VAL A 311 -13.32 6.12 -3.09
C VAL A 311 -12.42 7.28 -3.49
N GLY A 312 -11.31 7.44 -2.77
CA GLY A 312 -10.20 8.33 -3.14
C GLY A 312 -9.03 7.52 -3.66
N ILE A 313 -8.52 7.87 -4.83
CA ILE A 313 -7.40 7.19 -5.47
C ILE A 313 -6.29 8.20 -5.71
N ILE A 314 -5.07 7.89 -5.28
CA ILE A 314 -3.86 8.68 -5.57
C ILE A 314 -2.80 7.77 -6.19
N LYS A 315 -2.11 8.30 -7.22
CA LYS A 315 -0.90 7.73 -7.79
C LYS A 315 0.29 8.60 -7.48
N TYR A 316 1.34 8.01 -6.96
CA TYR A 316 2.62 8.65 -6.69
C TYR A 316 3.72 8.09 -7.58
N SER A 317 4.75 8.91 -7.85
CA SER A 317 6.01 8.45 -8.42
C SER A 317 6.70 7.41 -7.50
N PRO A 318 7.65 6.61 -8.02
CA PRO A 318 8.29 5.52 -7.25
C PRO A 318 8.94 5.98 -5.94
N ASN A 319 9.36 7.23 -5.87
CA ASN A 319 9.98 7.84 -4.70
C ASN A 319 9.03 8.72 -3.88
N GLY A 320 7.72 8.68 -4.16
CA GLY A 320 6.68 9.45 -3.46
C GLY A 320 6.75 10.97 -3.60
N THR A 321 7.74 11.49 -4.35
CA THR A 321 7.96 12.93 -4.45
C THR A 321 6.98 13.62 -5.40
N GLN A 322 6.26 12.85 -6.23
CA GLN A 322 5.24 13.37 -7.15
C GLN A 322 3.92 12.66 -6.95
N ARG A 323 2.88 13.44 -6.72
CA ARG A 323 1.52 13.01 -6.96
C ARG A 323 1.25 13.10 -8.47
N LEU A 324 1.22 11.97 -9.14
CA LEU A 324 1.03 11.90 -10.59
C LEU A 324 -0.42 12.21 -10.96
N PHE A 325 -1.37 11.65 -10.20
CA PHE A 325 -2.76 12.08 -10.22
C PHE A 325 -3.47 11.73 -8.90
N ALA A 326 -4.63 12.39 -8.67
CA ALA A 326 -5.60 12.01 -7.66
C ALA A 326 -7.01 12.23 -8.20
N THR A 327 -7.94 11.33 -7.88
CA THR A 327 -9.33 11.36 -8.33
C THR A 327 -10.25 10.77 -7.28
N TYR A 328 -11.51 11.19 -7.27
CA TYR A 328 -12.58 10.43 -6.63
C TYR A 328 -13.09 9.34 -7.58
N LEU A 329 -13.82 8.39 -7.03
CA LEU A 329 -14.66 7.44 -7.76
C LEU A 329 -15.87 7.10 -6.87
N GLY A 330 -17.05 7.57 -7.25
CA GLY A 330 -18.27 7.33 -6.48
C GLY A 330 -19.50 7.94 -7.12
N GLY A 331 -20.67 7.54 -6.61
CA GLY A 331 -22.00 8.07 -6.94
C GLY A 331 -22.55 8.92 -5.79
N ALA A 332 -23.63 9.69 -6.07
CA ALA A 332 -24.27 10.54 -5.06
C ALA A 332 -25.38 9.81 -4.28
N GLY A 333 -25.79 8.62 -4.74
CA GLY A 333 -26.92 7.88 -4.18
C GLY A 333 -26.58 6.97 -3.01
N GLY A 334 -25.32 6.73 -2.73
CA GLY A 334 -24.86 5.79 -1.70
C GLY A 334 -23.45 6.08 -1.22
N GLN A 335 -22.68 5.06 -0.96
CA GLN A 335 -21.30 5.13 -0.48
C GLN A 335 -20.46 4.03 -1.11
N GLU A 336 -19.16 4.25 -1.23
CA GLU A 336 -18.23 3.34 -1.86
C GLU A 336 -17.07 2.98 -0.94
N MET A 337 -16.64 1.68 -1.02
CA MET A 337 -15.47 1.16 -0.30
C MET A 337 -14.59 0.36 -1.27
N PRO A 338 -13.30 0.68 -1.42
CA PRO A 338 -12.39 -0.12 -2.24
C PRO A 338 -11.89 -1.32 -1.45
N HIS A 339 -11.78 -2.49 -2.10
CA HIS A 339 -11.25 -3.71 -1.48
C HIS A 339 -9.88 -4.09 -2.03
N SER A 340 -9.68 -4.00 -3.34
CA SER A 340 -8.43 -4.42 -3.95
C SER A 340 -8.15 -3.67 -5.24
N MET A 341 -6.87 -3.42 -5.50
CA MET A 341 -6.38 -2.77 -6.70
C MET A 341 -5.27 -3.59 -7.36
N VAL A 342 -5.22 -3.56 -8.68
CA VAL A 342 -4.15 -4.14 -9.50
C VAL A 342 -4.03 -3.32 -10.79
N VAL A 343 -2.89 -3.39 -11.47
CA VAL A 343 -2.72 -2.74 -12.78
C VAL A 343 -2.71 -3.76 -13.92
N THR A 344 -3.17 -3.34 -15.09
CA THR A 344 -3.03 -4.09 -16.35
C THR A 344 -1.62 -3.98 -16.91
N GLU A 345 -1.28 -4.76 -17.96
CA GLU A 345 0.01 -4.64 -18.64
C GLU A 345 0.24 -3.24 -19.25
N GLU A 346 -0.84 -2.50 -19.56
CA GLU A 346 -0.79 -1.12 -20.06
C GLU A 346 -0.68 -0.07 -18.91
N ASN A 347 -0.54 -0.50 -17.65
CA ASN A 347 -0.56 0.32 -16.45
C ASN A 347 -1.91 1.02 -16.15
N ASP A 348 -3.02 0.61 -16.79
CA ASP A 348 -4.34 1.06 -16.34
C ASP A 348 -4.67 0.45 -14.98
N LEU A 349 -5.24 1.25 -14.08
CA LEU A 349 -5.62 0.80 -12.75
C LEU A 349 -6.97 0.08 -12.79
N LEU A 350 -6.99 -1.14 -12.29
CA LEU A 350 -8.21 -1.86 -11.95
C LEU A 350 -8.45 -1.76 -10.46
N ILE A 351 -9.68 -1.46 -10.10
CA ILE A 351 -10.14 -1.38 -8.71
C ILE A 351 -11.46 -2.15 -8.56
N MET A 352 -11.54 -2.92 -7.51
CA MET A 352 -12.72 -3.65 -7.10
C MET A 352 -13.09 -3.21 -5.69
N GLY A 353 -14.37 -3.09 -5.44
CA GLY A 353 -14.92 -2.75 -4.14
C GLY A 353 -16.43 -2.93 -4.09
N THR A 354 -17.05 -2.33 -3.10
CA THR A 354 -18.51 -2.32 -2.92
C THR A 354 -19.08 -0.92 -3.04
N THR A 355 -20.27 -0.82 -3.62
CA THR A 355 -21.03 0.43 -3.73
C THR A 355 -22.46 0.23 -3.28
N GLY A 356 -22.99 1.22 -2.58
CA GLY A 356 -24.42 1.37 -2.27
C GLY A 356 -25.11 2.41 -3.14
N SER A 357 -24.40 2.96 -4.15
CA SER A 357 -24.91 4.02 -5.02
C SER A 357 -25.61 3.47 -6.24
N PRO A 358 -26.92 3.72 -6.43
CA PRO A 358 -27.61 3.37 -7.68
C PRO A 358 -27.12 4.15 -8.91
N ASP A 359 -26.40 5.23 -8.68
CA ASP A 359 -25.83 6.13 -9.68
C ASP A 359 -24.29 6.07 -9.73
N PHE A 360 -23.68 4.98 -9.23
CA PHE A 360 -22.25 4.75 -9.39
C PHE A 360 -21.88 4.79 -10.88
N PRO A 361 -20.78 5.45 -11.27
CA PRO A 361 -20.44 5.65 -12.66
C PRO A 361 -20.13 4.34 -13.38
N THR A 362 -20.99 3.91 -14.29
CA THR A 362 -20.78 2.77 -15.19
C THR A 362 -20.41 3.23 -16.59
N SER A 363 -19.66 2.41 -17.32
CA SER A 363 -19.27 2.71 -18.71
C SER A 363 -20.37 2.34 -19.72
N ALA A 364 -20.36 3.00 -20.88
CA ALA A 364 -21.25 2.61 -21.97
C ALA A 364 -20.91 1.17 -22.43
N GLY A 365 -21.90 0.28 -22.39
CA GLY A 365 -21.72 -1.14 -22.70
C GLY A 365 -21.17 -1.97 -21.55
N ALA A 366 -21.21 -1.47 -20.32
CA ALA A 366 -20.92 -2.25 -19.12
C ALA A 366 -21.67 -3.58 -19.11
N TYR A 367 -21.08 -4.59 -18.49
CA TYR A 367 -21.77 -5.87 -18.30
C TYR A 367 -23.11 -5.68 -17.59
N ASP A 368 -23.10 -4.94 -16.50
CA ASP A 368 -24.28 -4.53 -15.73
C ASP A 368 -24.18 -3.05 -15.36
N ALA A 369 -25.20 -2.30 -15.71
CA ALA A 369 -25.34 -0.88 -15.37
C ALA A 369 -26.46 -0.65 -14.33
N THR A 370 -26.95 -1.72 -13.71
CA THR A 370 -28.07 -1.70 -12.78
C THR A 370 -27.59 -2.06 -11.37
N PHE A 371 -27.89 -1.21 -10.42
CA PHE A 371 -27.72 -1.49 -9.00
C PHE A 371 -28.86 -2.41 -8.52
N ASN A 372 -28.52 -3.55 -7.93
CA ASN A 372 -29.48 -4.52 -7.40
C ASN A 372 -29.61 -4.40 -5.88
N GLY A 373 -28.49 -4.09 -5.18
CA GLY A 373 -28.46 -3.80 -3.76
C GLY A 373 -28.80 -4.99 -2.87
N GLY A 374 -29.44 -4.72 -1.73
CA GLY A 374 -29.77 -5.74 -0.75
C GLY A 374 -30.38 -5.16 0.52
N ASP A 375 -30.28 -5.90 1.62
CA ASP A 375 -30.72 -5.44 2.92
C ASP A 375 -29.84 -4.27 3.42
N SER A 376 -30.48 -3.32 4.11
CA SER A 376 -29.78 -2.18 4.72
C SER A 376 -28.71 -2.62 5.71
N VAL A 377 -27.51 -2.08 5.56
CA VAL A 377 -26.36 -2.39 6.42
C VAL A 377 -25.64 -1.12 6.85
N VAL A 378 -24.99 -1.14 8.02
CA VAL A 378 -24.13 -0.07 8.53
C VAL A 378 -22.77 -0.66 8.94
N TYR A 379 -21.70 -0.19 8.32
CA TYR A 379 -20.34 -0.58 8.66
C TYR A 379 -19.77 0.34 9.74
N ASP A 380 -19.27 -0.25 10.81
CA ASP A 380 -18.60 0.40 11.95
C ASP A 380 -19.35 1.63 12.52
N ASN A 381 -20.68 1.65 12.47
CA ASN A 381 -21.54 2.78 12.84
C ASN A 381 -21.26 4.10 12.09
N VAL A 382 -20.49 4.07 11.02
CA VAL A 382 -20.00 5.24 10.30
C VAL A 382 -20.48 5.26 8.86
N ILE A 383 -20.49 4.13 8.17
CA ILE A 383 -20.84 4.02 6.76
C ILE A 383 -22.16 3.26 6.62
N ALA A 384 -23.18 3.93 6.11
CA ALA A 384 -24.52 3.34 5.95
C ALA A 384 -24.82 3.03 4.48
N PHE A 385 -25.32 1.84 4.23
CA PHE A 385 -25.81 1.37 2.95
C PHE A 385 -27.31 1.06 3.08
N PRO A 386 -28.17 2.05 2.96
CA PRO A 386 -29.61 1.88 3.24
C PRO A 386 -30.32 0.94 2.26
N ASN A 387 -29.77 0.75 1.08
CA ASN A 387 -30.31 -0.13 0.03
C ASN A 387 -29.40 -1.35 -0.22
N GLY A 388 -28.52 -1.69 0.74
CA GLY A 388 -27.53 -2.74 0.56
C GLY A 388 -26.39 -2.34 -0.35
N VAL A 389 -25.65 -3.35 -0.85
CA VAL A 389 -24.44 -3.17 -1.64
C VAL A 389 -24.33 -4.16 -2.79
N ASP A 390 -23.76 -3.69 -3.89
CA ASP A 390 -23.25 -4.51 -4.99
C ASP A 390 -21.73 -4.35 -5.09
N ILE A 391 -21.08 -5.35 -5.69
CA ILE A 391 -19.68 -5.25 -6.11
C ILE A 391 -19.61 -4.27 -7.28
N PHE A 392 -18.60 -3.42 -7.30
CA PHE A 392 -18.18 -2.71 -8.52
C PHE A 392 -16.80 -3.18 -8.97
N VAL A 393 -16.57 -3.15 -10.28
CA VAL A 393 -15.24 -3.27 -10.88
C VAL A 393 -15.07 -2.11 -11.85
N ALA A 394 -14.01 -1.34 -11.68
CA ALA A 394 -13.72 -0.17 -12.50
C ALA A 394 -12.28 -0.19 -13.02
N LYS A 395 -12.09 0.31 -14.25
CA LYS A 395 -10.81 0.46 -14.91
C LYS A 395 -10.54 1.94 -15.18
N ILE A 396 -9.51 2.49 -14.58
CA ILE A 396 -9.09 3.89 -14.72
C ILE A 396 -7.81 3.92 -15.55
N LYS A 397 -7.76 4.83 -16.51
CA LYS A 397 -6.59 5.04 -17.35
C LYS A 397 -5.34 5.36 -16.52
N GLU A 398 -4.15 4.94 -16.95
CA GLU A 398 -2.87 5.10 -16.26
C GLU A 398 -2.58 6.52 -15.75
N ASP A 399 -3.11 7.55 -16.44
CA ASP A 399 -2.94 8.97 -16.12
C ASP A 399 -4.09 9.56 -15.27
N GLY A 400 -5.06 8.74 -14.86
CA GLY A 400 -6.19 9.13 -14.04
C GLY A 400 -7.26 9.99 -14.73
N THR A 401 -7.16 10.23 -16.05
CA THR A 401 -8.01 11.18 -16.78
C THR A 401 -9.34 10.60 -17.27
N ALA A 402 -9.48 9.28 -17.31
CA ALA A 402 -10.65 8.62 -17.87
C ALA A 402 -11.01 7.31 -17.17
N LEU A 403 -12.31 7.07 -17.04
CA LEU A 403 -12.88 5.76 -16.72
C LEU A 403 -12.96 4.95 -18.02
N MET A 404 -12.12 3.91 -18.13
CA MET A 404 -12.01 3.07 -19.35
C MET A 404 -13.07 1.98 -19.40
N GLY A 405 -13.54 1.54 -18.23
CA GLY A 405 -14.59 0.56 -18.06
C GLY A 405 -15.09 0.59 -16.63
N SER A 406 -16.37 0.31 -16.40
CA SER A 406 -16.93 0.18 -15.07
C SER A 406 -18.26 -0.54 -15.12
N THR A 407 -18.51 -1.43 -14.17
CA THR A 407 -19.70 -2.27 -14.09
C THR A 407 -20.05 -2.57 -12.65
N TYR A 408 -21.36 -2.71 -12.38
CA TYR A 408 -21.81 -3.46 -11.21
C TYR A 408 -21.69 -4.96 -11.46
N ILE A 409 -21.68 -5.72 -10.39
CA ILE A 409 -21.89 -7.16 -10.41
C ILE A 409 -22.46 -7.62 -9.07
N GLY A 410 -23.67 -8.13 -9.05
CA GLY A 410 -24.37 -8.56 -7.85
C GLY A 410 -25.72 -9.18 -8.16
N GLY A 411 -26.30 -9.86 -7.17
CA GLY A 411 -27.65 -10.38 -7.23
C GLY A 411 -28.63 -9.51 -6.44
N SER A 412 -29.65 -10.14 -5.84
CA SER A 412 -30.72 -9.41 -5.13
C SER A 412 -30.46 -9.22 -3.63
N ALA A 413 -29.31 -9.64 -3.11
CA ALA A 413 -28.86 -9.42 -1.73
C ALA A 413 -27.49 -8.76 -1.68
N ASN A 414 -26.92 -8.53 -0.50
CA ASN A 414 -25.62 -7.87 -0.36
C ASN A 414 -24.48 -8.68 -0.97
N ASP A 415 -23.66 -8.05 -1.78
CA ASP A 415 -22.53 -8.66 -2.48
C ASP A 415 -21.23 -7.92 -2.19
N GLY A 416 -20.13 -8.68 -2.00
CA GLY A 416 -18.80 -8.13 -1.74
C GLY A 416 -18.46 -7.93 -0.27
N PHE A 417 -19.42 -7.87 0.63
CA PHE A 417 -19.19 -7.76 2.06
C PHE A 417 -19.18 -9.11 2.76
N ASN A 418 -18.36 -9.22 3.80
CA ASN A 418 -18.37 -10.31 4.76
C ASN A 418 -19.03 -9.85 6.08
N PHE A 419 -20.24 -9.30 5.99
CA PHE A 419 -21.00 -8.83 7.14
C PHE A 419 -22.31 -9.57 7.27
N LYS A 420 -22.65 -9.92 8.50
CA LYS A 420 -23.95 -10.47 8.85
C LYS A 420 -24.68 -9.52 9.78
N GLN A 421 -25.94 -9.28 9.49
CA GLN A 421 -26.80 -8.51 10.36
C GLN A 421 -27.07 -9.28 11.65
N HIS A 422 -26.55 -8.81 12.80
CA HIS A 422 -26.75 -9.50 14.07
C HIS A 422 -27.99 -9.05 14.85
N TYR A 423 -28.30 -7.76 14.85
CA TYR A 423 -29.55 -7.27 15.46
C TYR A 423 -29.82 -5.80 15.10
N SER A 424 -31.09 -5.42 15.21
CA SER A 424 -31.49 -4.01 15.13
C SER A 424 -31.53 -3.41 16.52
N HIS A 425 -30.89 -2.26 16.70
CA HIS A 425 -30.91 -1.50 17.96
C HIS A 425 -31.45 -0.11 17.68
N THR A 426 -32.29 0.41 18.59
CA THR A 426 -32.75 1.79 18.50
C THR A 426 -31.76 2.69 19.21
N HIS A 427 -31.12 3.59 18.48
CA HIS A 427 -30.19 4.54 19.08
C HIS A 427 -30.91 5.45 20.07
N PRO A 428 -30.50 5.52 21.36
CA PRO A 428 -31.26 6.17 22.42
C PRO A 428 -31.44 7.70 22.22
N VAL A 429 -30.50 8.34 21.50
CA VAL A 429 -30.53 9.79 21.27
C VAL A 429 -31.29 10.17 20.02
N TYR A 430 -31.15 9.37 18.95
CA TYR A 430 -31.72 9.72 17.63
C TYR A 430 -32.97 8.93 17.27
N ASN A 431 -33.38 7.96 18.10
CA ASN A 431 -34.52 7.08 17.86
C ASN A 431 -34.54 6.42 16.47
N ILE A 432 -33.35 6.00 16.01
CA ILE A 432 -33.14 5.34 14.73
C ILE A 432 -32.86 3.88 15.01
N ASN A 433 -33.46 2.99 14.23
CA ASN A 433 -33.09 1.58 14.24
C ASN A 433 -31.76 1.38 13.53
N TRP A 434 -30.78 0.93 14.27
CA TRP A 434 -29.48 0.53 13.76
C TRP A 434 -29.45 -0.96 13.54
N THR A 435 -28.90 -1.33 12.44
CA THR A 435 -28.45 -2.69 12.26
C THR A 435 -26.96 -2.71 12.56
N MET A 436 -26.59 -3.17 13.75
CA MET A 436 -25.17 -3.33 14.09
C MET A 436 -24.68 -4.63 13.50
N MET A 437 -23.59 -4.52 12.78
CA MET A 437 -22.92 -5.60 12.10
C MET A 437 -21.60 -5.85 12.80
N HIS A 438 -21.63 -6.54 13.92
CA HIS A 438 -20.42 -6.96 14.63
C HIS A 438 -20.56 -8.38 15.08
N GLY A 439 -19.69 -9.02 14.75
CA GLY A 439 -18.78 -10.00 14.92
C GLY A 439 -18.93 -10.90 16.06
N ASN A 440 -19.93 -11.67 16.33
CA ASN A 440 -19.86 -13.07 16.68
C ASN A 440 -20.06 -13.92 15.42
N ASP A 441 -19.77 -13.32 14.28
CA ASP A 441 -19.68 -14.08 13.04
C ASP A 441 -18.34 -14.79 13.04
N SER A 442 -18.37 -16.09 12.83
CA SER A 442 -17.17 -16.91 12.84
C SER A 442 -16.16 -16.52 11.76
N LEU A 443 -16.61 -15.81 10.73
CA LEU A 443 -15.79 -15.33 9.61
C LEU A 443 -15.28 -13.89 9.78
N TYR A 444 -15.68 -13.22 10.86
CA TYR A 444 -15.30 -11.84 11.16
C TYR A 444 -14.46 -11.83 12.44
N TYR A 445 -13.15 -11.92 12.30
CA TYR A 445 -12.23 -11.95 13.45
C TYR A 445 -11.56 -10.59 13.67
N ASN A 446 -11.14 -9.92 12.58
CA ASN A 446 -10.50 -8.61 12.63
C ASN A 446 -11.44 -7.51 12.16
N TYR A 447 -11.18 -6.30 12.60
CA TYR A 447 -11.88 -5.09 12.17
C TYR A 447 -11.97 -4.97 10.63
N ALA A 448 -10.88 -5.29 9.91
CA ALA A 448 -10.80 -5.17 8.47
C ALA A 448 -11.45 -6.33 7.68
N ASP A 449 -11.96 -7.37 8.35
CA ASP A 449 -12.46 -8.58 7.67
C ASP A 449 -13.75 -8.35 6.88
N GLY A 450 -14.49 -7.30 7.21
CA GLY A 450 -15.73 -6.97 6.53
C GLY A 450 -15.58 -6.55 5.07
N ALA A 451 -14.45 -5.95 4.72
CA ALA A 451 -14.17 -5.39 3.40
C ALA A 451 -12.99 -6.11 2.73
N ARG A 452 -13.02 -7.45 2.71
CA ARG A 452 -12.00 -8.29 2.06
C ARG A 452 -12.52 -8.90 0.77
N GLY A 453 -11.66 -8.95 -0.20
CA GLY A 453 -11.80 -9.56 -1.50
C GLY A 453 -10.58 -9.17 -2.32
N GLU A 454 -10.25 -9.92 -3.34
CA GLU A 454 -9.05 -9.67 -4.13
C GLU A 454 -9.32 -9.74 -5.63
N ILE A 455 -8.65 -8.85 -6.39
CA ILE A 455 -8.68 -8.76 -7.84
C ILE A 455 -7.29 -9.10 -8.40
N VAL A 456 -7.27 -9.94 -9.45
CA VAL A 456 -6.05 -10.26 -10.22
C VAL A 456 -6.37 -10.28 -11.72
N VAL A 457 -5.33 -10.23 -12.57
CA VAL A 457 -5.47 -10.23 -14.04
C VAL A 457 -4.58 -11.28 -14.68
N ASP A 458 -5.03 -11.83 -15.82
CA ASP A 458 -4.19 -12.66 -16.69
C ASP A 458 -3.45 -11.81 -17.73
N ASN A 459 -2.59 -12.45 -18.55
CA ASN A 459 -1.82 -11.78 -19.61
C ASN A 459 -2.65 -11.26 -20.79
N LYS A 460 -3.97 -11.43 -20.76
CA LYS A 460 -4.93 -10.83 -21.69
C LYS A 460 -5.75 -9.74 -21.01
N ASN A 461 -5.35 -9.37 -19.81
CA ASN A 461 -6.08 -8.46 -18.94
C ASN A 461 -7.52 -8.89 -18.63
N HIS A 462 -7.86 -10.19 -18.74
CA HIS A 462 -9.10 -10.65 -18.15
C HIS A 462 -9.01 -10.52 -16.63
N ILE A 463 -10.12 -10.15 -16.03
CA ILE A 463 -10.20 -9.77 -14.63
C ILE A 463 -10.81 -10.91 -13.85
N TYR A 464 -10.13 -11.35 -12.80
CA TYR A 464 -10.62 -12.37 -11.88
C TYR A 464 -10.81 -11.75 -10.51
N VAL A 465 -11.91 -12.10 -9.86
CA VAL A 465 -12.25 -11.61 -8.52
C VAL A 465 -12.65 -12.78 -7.64
N GLY A 466 -12.13 -12.80 -6.42
CA GLY A 466 -12.57 -13.66 -5.34
C GLY A 466 -13.12 -12.82 -4.19
N THR A 467 -14.37 -13.02 -3.79
CA THR A 467 -15.05 -12.28 -2.73
C THR A 467 -16.26 -13.07 -2.19
N ASN A 468 -17.26 -12.41 -1.64
CA ASN A 468 -18.38 -13.01 -0.93
C ASN A 468 -19.73 -12.55 -1.49
N THR A 469 -20.77 -13.36 -1.30
CA THR A 469 -22.14 -13.03 -1.68
C THR A 469 -23.16 -13.61 -0.71
N PHE A 470 -24.23 -12.86 -0.44
CA PHE A 470 -25.45 -13.34 0.19
C PHE A 470 -26.57 -13.63 -0.84
N SER A 471 -26.31 -13.29 -2.13
CA SER A 471 -27.28 -13.46 -3.20
C SER A 471 -27.41 -14.92 -3.62
N LEU A 472 -28.63 -15.44 -3.63
CA LEU A 472 -28.93 -16.77 -4.16
C LEU A 472 -29.03 -16.77 -5.70
N ASP A 473 -29.08 -15.60 -6.29
CA ASP A 473 -29.26 -15.31 -7.72
C ASP A 473 -28.09 -14.51 -8.31
N PHE A 474 -26.90 -14.67 -7.74
CA PHE A 474 -25.69 -14.02 -8.29
C PHE A 474 -25.54 -14.33 -9.77
N PRO A 475 -25.25 -13.33 -10.62
CA PRO A 475 -25.30 -13.49 -12.07
C PRO A 475 -24.35 -14.58 -12.56
N GLN A 476 -24.83 -15.40 -13.48
CA GLN A 476 -24.06 -16.45 -14.13
C GLN A 476 -23.40 -15.93 -15.41
N GLY A 477 -22.16 -16.34 -15.65
CA GLY A 477 -21.45 -16.00 -16.88
C GLY A 477 -21.94 -16.78 -18.09
N ILE A 478 -21.33 -16.51 -19.24
CA ILE A 478 -21.64 -17.21 -20.50
C ILE A 478 -21.18 -18.67 -20.51
N ASN A 479 -20.18 -19.01 -19.66
CA ASN A 479 -19.67 -20.37 -19.50
C ASN A 479 -20.30 -21.02 -18.26
N GLN A 480 -20.39 -22.35 -18.26
CA GLN A 480 -20.92 -23.10 -17.14
C GLN A 480 -20.01 -22.98 -15.92
N ALA A 481 -20.60 -22.76 -14.75
CA ALA A 481 -19.91 -22.74 -13.47
C ALA A 481 -19.68 -24.13 -12.89
N TYR A 482 -18.68 -24.26 -12.00
CA TYR A 482 -18.52 -25.42 -11.14
C TYR A 482 -19.73 -25.57 -10.21
N GLN A 483 -20.05 -24.53 -9.46
CA GLN A 483 -21.19 -24.46 -8.54
C GLN A 483 -22.11 -23.31 -8.99
N PRO A 484 -23.15 -23.61 -9.81
CA PRO A 484 -24.02 -22.58 -10.39
C PRO A 484 -25.06 -22.02 -9.43
N THR A 485 -25.24 -22.63 -8.26
CA THR A 485 -26.21 -22.24 -7.24
C THR A 485 -25.55 -22.12 -5.89
N SER A 486 -26.03 -21.17 -5.08
CA SER A 486 -25.59 -21.03 -3.69
C SER A 486 -25.74 -22.34 -2.92
N GLY A 487 -24.78 -22.63 -2.05
CA GLY A 487 -24.79 -23.77 -1.14
C GLY A 487 -25.64 -23.52 0.11
N GLY A 488 -25.77 -22.26 0.51
CA GLY A 488 -26.43 -21.97 1.78
C GLY A 488 -26.68 -20.50 2.09
N LYS A 489 -26.02 -20.01 3.11
CA LYS A 489 -26.19 -18.65 3.65
C LYS A 489 -25.32 -17.66 2.87
N GLN A 490 -24.18 -17.27 3.43
CA GLN A 490 -23.14 -16.57 2.70
C GLN A 490 -22.26 -17.59 2.00
N ASP A 491 -21.93 -17.36 0.74
CA ASP A 491 -20.98 -18.18 0.00
C ASP A 491 -19.80 -17.32 -0.49
N GLY A 492 -18.64 -17.94 -0.65
CA GLY A 492 -17.60 -17.41 -1.50
C GLY A 492 -18.07 -17.35 -2.95
N ILE A 493 -17.67 -16.31 -3.66
CA ILE A 493 -17.93 -16.14 -5.09
C ILE A 493 -16.63 -15.86 -5.84
N VAL A 494 -16.44 -16.58 -6.95
CA VAL A 494 -15.32 -16.37 -7.87
C VAL A 494 -15.88 -16.09 -9.25
N PHE A 495 -15.38 -15.05 -9.90
CA PHE A 495 -15.83 -14.74 -11.25
C PHE A 495 -14.73 -14.18 -12.13
N LYS A 496 -14.95 -14.27 -13.45
CA LYS A 496 -14.06 -13.75 -14.48
C LYS A 496 -14.81 -12.81 -15.41
N LEU A 497 -14.30 -11.59 -15.56
CA LEU A 497 -14.78 -10.59 -16.51
C LEU A 497 -13.81 -10.45 -17.69
N LYS A 498 -14.35 -10.02 -18.82
CA LYS A 498 -13.56 -9.57 -19.96
C LYS A 498 -12.80 -8.29 -19.62
N SER A 499 -11.64 -8.07 -20.22
CA SER A 499 -10.75 -6.93 -19.99
C SER A 499 -11.38 -5.54 -20.15
N ASP A 500 -12.47 -5.44 -20.95
CA ASP A 500 -13.23 -4.21 -21.19
C ASP A 500 -14.49 -4.08 -20.32
N LEU A 501 -14.70 -4.99 -19.35
CA LEU A 501 -15.83 -5.03 -18.43
C LEU A 501 -17.22 -5.11 -19.10
N THR A 502 -17.28 -5.55 -20.36
CA THR A 502 -18.54 -5.67 -21.11
C THR A 502 -19.22 -7.04 -20.98
N GLN A 503 -18.53 -8.03 -20.41
CA GLN A 503 -19.03 -9.39 -20.35
C GLN A 503 -18.53 -10.15 -19.11
N LEU A 504 -19.42 -10.81 -18.41
CA LEU A 504 -19.11 -11.84 -17.42
C LEU A 504 -18.85 -13.16 -18.15
N LEU A 505 -17.61 -13.64 -18.10
CA LEU A 505 -17.20 -14.87 -18.78
C LEU A 505 -17.68 -16.10 -18.02
N TRP A 506 -17.48 -16.13 -16.73
CA TRP A 506 -18.03 -17.12 -15.81
C TRP A 506 -18.07 -16.60 -14.39
N SER A 507 -18.94 -17.16 -13.57
CA SER A 507 -18.97 -17.00 -12.12
C SER A 507 -19.32 -18.33 -11.47
N SER A 508 -18.77 -18.61 -10.31
CA SER A 508 -19.06 -19.83 -9.54
C SER A 508 -19.15 -19.49 -8.07
N TYR A 509 -20.20 -19.90 -7.42
CA TYR A 509 -20.20 -20.04 -5.98
C TYR A 509 -19.13 -21.06 -5.55
N LEU A 510 -18.66 -20.93 -4.32
CA LEU A 510 -17.82 -21.91 -3.66
C LEU A 510 -18.14 -21.89 -2.16
N GLY A 511 -19.04 -22.76 -1.74
CA GLY A 511 -19.50 -22.83 -0.36
C GLY A 511 -20.34 -24.05 -0.09
N GLY A 512 -20.65 -24.25 1.20
CA GLY A 512 -21.50 -25.30 1.70
C GLY A 512 -22.84 -24.76 2.21
N SER A 513 -23.38 -25.35 3.27
CA SER A 513 -24.73 -24.97 3.76
C SER A 513 -24.75 -23.85 4.79
N GLU A 514 -23.62 -23.45 5.29
CA GLU A 514 -23.47 -22.38 6.28
C GLU A 514 -22.73 -21.18 5.66
N ASP A 515 -22.08 -20.35 6.47
CA ASP A 515 -21.37 -19.16 5.99
C ASP A 515 -19.96 -19.55 5.50
N ASP A 516 -19.61 -19.12 4.29
CA ASP A 516 -18.34 -19.33 3.62
C ASP A 516 -17.85 -18.02 3.00
N ALA A 517 -16.54 -17.75 3.06
CA ALA A 517 -15.96 -16.50 2.57
C ALA A 517 -14.66 -16.73 1.82
N ILE A 518 -14.48 -16.09 0.67
CA ILE A 518 -13.23 -16.00 -0.07
C ILE A 518 -12.60 -14.63 0.21
N TYR A 519 -11.33 -14.62 0.60
CA TYR A 519 -10.58 -13.40 0.87
C TYR A 519 -9.47 -13.13 -0.13
N SER A 520 -8.94 -14.17 -0.77
CA SER A 520 -7.83 -14.03 -1.69
C SER A 520 -7.96 -14.96 -2.89
N ILE A 521 -7.41 -14.49 -4.01
CA ILE A 521 -7.35 -15.19 -5.28
C ILE A 521 -5.95 -15.02 -5.88
N ASP A 522 -5.43 -16.09 -6.51
CA ASP A 522 -4.21 -16.06 -7.29
C ASP A 522 -4.34 -16.95 -8.53
N LEU A 523 -3.48 -16.74 -9.52
CA LEU A 523 -3.49 -17.48 -10.78
C LEU A 523 -2.27 -18.39 -10.90
N GLY A 524 -2.52 -19.65 -11.21
CA GLY A 524 -1.47 -20.57 -11.59
C GLY A 524 -0.83 -20.21 -12.93
N THR A 525 0.28 -20.88 -13.27
CA THR A 525 1.01 -20.65 -14.53
C THR A 525 0.20 -20.95 -15.79
N ASP A 526 -0.89 -21.71 -15.67
CA ASP A 526 -1.87 -22.04 -16.71
C ASP A 526 -3.16 -21.20 -16.60
N TYR A 527 -3.15 -20.15 -15.77
CA TYR A 527 -4.31 -19.32 -15.42
C TYR A 527 -5.45 -20.06 -14.71
N SER A 528 -5.20 -21.25 -14.19
CA SER A 528 -6.09 -21.88 -13.22
C SER A 528 -6.15 -21.01 -11.96
N VAL A 529 -7.27 -21.10 -11.25
CA VAL A 529 -7.62 -20.16 -10.19
C VAL A 529 -7.47 -20.81 -8.84
N TYR A 530 -6.65 -20.22 -7.98
CA TYR A 530 -6.51 -20.61 -6.58
C TYR A 530 -7.20 -19.59 -5.69
N VAL A 531 -7.98 -20.06 -4.72
CA VAL A 531 -8.65 -19.21 -3.74
C VAL A 531 -8.45 -19.73 -2.33
N ALA A 532 -8.45 -18.82 -1.37
CA ALA A 532 -8.43 -19.18 0.05
C ALA A 532 -9.40 -18.29 0.84
N GLY A 533 -9.85 -18.82 1.97
CA GLY A 533 -10.80 -18.13 2.82
C GLY A 533 -11.12 -18.89 4.11
N GLY A 534 -12.29 -18.63 4.65
CA GLY A 534 -12.84 -19.26 5.84
C GLY A 534 -14.17 -19.96 5.55
N THR A 535 -14.45 -21.03 6.26
CA THR A 535 -15.71 -21.79 6.16
C THR A 535 -16.21 -22.22 7.52
N VAL A 536 -17.52 -22.11 7.71
CA VAL A 536 -18.25 -22.68 8.85
C VAL A 536 -18.98 -23.97 8.42
N SER A 537 -18.98 -24.24 7.13
CA SER A 537 -19.71 -25.37 6.53
C SER A 537 -19.00 -26.70 6.74
N THR A 538 -19.66 -27.65 7.39
CA THR A 538 -19.14 -29.00 7.51
C THR A 538 -19.22 -29.81 6.22
N ASN A 539 -19.91 -29.28 5.22
CA ASN A 539 -20.09 -29.85 3.87
C ASN A 539 -19.50 -28.96 2.78
N PHE A 540 -18.52 -28.12 3.11
CA PHE A 540 -17.77 -27.35 2.11
C PHE A 540 -17.21 -28.28 1.02
N PRO A 541 -17.27 -27.91 -0.26
CA PRO A 541 -16.84 -28.77 -1.36
C PRO A 541 -15.33 -29.08 -1.29
N THR A 542 -15.01 -30.33 -1.01
CA THR A 542 -13.64 -30.87 -1.01
C THR A 542 -13.47 -31.93 -2.07
N THR A 543 -12.23 -32.21 -2.48
CA THR A 543 -11.92 -33.22 -3.48
C THR A 543 -11.33 -34.48 -2.87
N PHE A 544 -11.56 -35.61 -3.52
CA PHE A 544 -10.98 -36.88 -3.09
C PHE A 544 -9.44 -36.82 -3.10
N GLY A 545 -8.82 -37.19 -2.00
CA GLY A 545 -7.37 -37.20 -1.86
C GLY A 545 -6.77 -35.87 -1.46
N ALA A 546 -7.58 -34.83 -1.16
CA ALA A 546 -7.11 -33.58 -0.57
C ALA A 546 -6.53 -33.78 0.84
N TYR A 547 -5.73 -32.85 1.32
CA TYR A 547 -5.05 -32.90 2.61
C TYR A 547 -6.02 -33.13 3.77
N LYS A 548 -7.12 -32.35 3.79
CA LYS A 548 -8.22 -32.52 4.76
C LYS A 548 -9.58 -32.43 4.04
N THR A 549 -10.39 -33.49 4.13
CA THR A 549 -11.68 -33.56 3.43
C THR A 549 -12.87 -33.34 4.35
N SER A 550 -12.64 -33.04 5.61
CA SER A 550 -13.69 -32.79 6.61
C SER A 550 -13.34 -31.56 7.44
N PHE A 551 -14.37 -30.88 7.92
CA PHE A 551 -14.26 -29.77 8.88
C PHE A 551 -13.52 -30.25 10.14
N GLN A 552 -12.54 -29.47 10.60
CA GLN A 552 -11.63 -29.87 11.67
C GLN A 552 -12.17 -29.53 13.05
N GLY A 553 -13.04 -28.53 13.13
CA GLY A 553 -13.69 -28.11 14.39
C GLY A 553 -13.58 -26.61 14.66
N GLY A 554 -13.88 -26.21 15.89
CA GLY A 554 -13.91 -24.82 16.28
C GLY A 554 -15.10 -24.05 15.68
N THR A 555 -14.93 -22.75 15.53
CA THR A 555 -15.94 -21.87 14.95
C THR A 555 -15.82 -21.76 13.44
N THR A 556 -14.60 -21.87 12.91
CA THR A 556 -14.28 -21.68 11.49
C THR A 556 -13.03 -22.49 11.16
N ASP A 557 -12.98 -23.10 10.00
CA ASP A 557 -11.75 -23.62 9.39
C ASP A 557 -11.33 -22.73 8.21
N GLY A 558 -10.04 -22.61 7.97
CA GLY A 558 -9.53 -22.15 6.69
C GLY A 558 -9.81 -23.15 5.58
N PHE A 559 -9.82 -22.71 4.34
CA PHE A 559 -9.82 -23.56 3.17
C PHE A 559 -8.90 -23.01 2.07
N VAL A 560 -8.53 -23.90 1.17
CA VAL A 560 -7.86 -23.57 -0.09
C VAL A 560 -8.46 -24.43 -1.19
N ALA A 561 -8.73 -23.80 -2.35
CA ALA A 561 -9.35 -24.48 -3.49
C ALA A 561 -8.70 -24.05 -4.81
N HIS A 562 -8.71 -24.96 -5.78
CA HIS A 562 -8.12 -24.83 -7.09
C HIS A 562 -9.16 -25.17 -8.17
N LEU A 563 -9.58 -24.16 -8.94
CA LEU A 563 -10.47 -24.31 -10.08
C LEU A 563 -9.66 -24.22 -11.40
N ASN A 564 -10.16 -24.82 -12.46
CA ASN A 564 -9.58 -24.60 -13.78
C ASN A 564 -9.81 -23.15 -14.27
N ALA A 565 -9.10 -22.73 -15.32
CA ALA A 565 -9.18 -21.39 -15.89
C ALA A 565 -10.57 -20.96 -16.40
N ASP A 566 -11.44 -21.95 -16.70
CA ASP A 566 -12.82 -21.75 -17.14
C ASP A 566 -13.85 -21.74 -16.00
N GLY A 567 -13.42 -21.90 -14.74
CA GLY A 567 -14.27 -21.85 -13.57
C GLY A 567 -15.32 -22.96 -13.43
N ASN A 568 -15.22 -24.05 -14.23
CA ASN A 568 -16.24 -25.10 -14.31
C ASN A 568 -15.81 -26.46 -13.74
N VAL A 569 -14.56 -26.58 -13.31
CA VAL A 569 -14.01 -27.80 -12.69
C VAL A 569 -13.25 -27.43 -11.42
N LEU A 570 -13.61 -28.03 -10.30
CA LEU A 570 -12.82 -27.99 -9.08
C LEU A 570 -11.76 -29.09 -9.14
N HIS A 571 -10.51 -28.70 -9.38
CA HIS A 571 -9.38 -29.63 -9.47
C HIS A 571 -8.97 -30.18 -8.11
N ALA A 572 -8.90 -29.29 -7.12
CA ALA A 572 -8.52 -29.66 -5.76
C ALA A 572 -9.17 -28.69 -4.77
N SER A 573 -9.55 -29.20 -3.59
CA SER A 573 -10.05 -28.36 -2.51
C SER A 573 -9.89 -29.07 -1.17
N SER A 574 -9.41 -28.34 -0.17
CA SER A 574 -9.08 -28.87 1.15
C SER A 574 -9.44 -27.89 2.24
N TYR A 575 -9.97 -28.38 3.35
CA TYR A 575 -9.91 -27.62 4.61
C TYR A 575 -8.46 -27.47 5.06
N TYR A 576 -8.22 -26.43 5.85
CA TYR A 576 -6.98 -26.22 6.58
C TYR A 576 -7.29 -25.62 7.95
N GLY A 577 -6.90 -26.32 9.01
CA GLY A 577 -7.20 -25.85 10.37
C GLY A 577 -6.93 -26.90 11.43
N SER A 578 -7.39 -26.60 12.62
CA SER A 578 -7.29 -27.38 13.86
C SER A 578 -8.68 -27.62 14.47
N ALA A 579 -8.74 -28.04 15.73
CA ALA A 579 -10.01 -28.13 16.46
C ALA A 579 -10.50 -26.78 17.03
N ASN A 580 -9.81 -25.69 16.75
CA ASN A 580 -10.14 -24.33 17.19
C ASN A 580 -10.45 -23.45 15.98
N TYR A 581 -10.52 -22.12 16.17
CA TYR A 581 -10.66 -21.15 15.10
C TYR A 581 -9.44 -21.17 14.17
N ASP A 582 -9.67 -21.22 12.87
CA ASP A 582 -8.65 -21.12 11.82
C ASP A 582 -9.24 -20.42 10.58
N GLN A 583 -8.49 -19.52 9.95
CA GLN A 583 -8.97 -18.80 8.77
C GLN A 583 -7.80 -18.38 7.88
N ALA A 584 -7.89 -18.66 6.57
CA ALA A 584 -6.89 -18.28 5.58
C ALA A 584 -7.25 -16.94 4.94
N TYR A 585 -6.31 -15.98 4.93
CA TYR A 585 -6.53 -14.64 4.40
C TYR A 585 -5.90 -14.41 3.05
N PHE A 586 -4.81 -15.12 2.73
CA PHE A 586 -4.13 -14.99 1.45
C PHE A 586 -3.75 -16.32 0.85
N VAL A 587 -3.75 -16.40 -0.47
CA VAL A 587 -3.19 -17.49 -1.27
C VAL A 587 -2.21 -16.92 -2.30
N ARG A 588 -1.07 -17.58 -2.50
CA ARG A 588 -0.10 -17.30 -3.56
C ARG A 588 0.43 -18.60 -4.14
N THR A 589 0.87 -18.55 -5.39
CA THR A 589 1.44 -19.69 -6.10
C THR A 589 2.87 -19.39 -6.53
N ASP A 590 3.74 -20.42 -6.53
CA ASP A 590 5.08 -20.31 -7.12
C ASP A 590 5.08 -20.78 -8.59
N ALA A 591 6.22 -20.67 -9.26
CA ALA A 591 6.41 -21.11 -10.65
C ALA A 591 6.15 -22.61 -10.86
N GLY A 592 6.16 -23.41 -9.80
CA GLY A 592 5.82 -24.83 -9.80
C GLY A 592 4.34 -25.10 -9.46
N ASN A 593 3.53 -24.04 -9.32
CA ASN A 593 2.17 -24.08 -8.81
C ASN A 593 2.03 -24.69 -7.40
N ASN A 594 3.11 -24.73 -6.58
CA ASN A 594 2.94 -24.96 -5.16
C ASN A 594 2.14 -23.82 -4.55
N VAL A 595 1.30 -24.15 -3.60
CA VAL A 595 0.32 -23.22 -3.05
C VAL A 595 0.71 -22.80 -1.65
N PHE A 596 0.85 -21.50 -1.45
CA PHE A 596 1.12 -20.89 -0.15
C PHE A 596 -0.15 -20.23 0.36
N ILE A 597 -0.50 -20.49 1.61
CA ILE A 597 -1.56 -19.77 2.31
C ILE A 597 -1.01 -19.17 3.60
N CYS A 598 -1.56 -18.05 4.01
CA CYS A 598 -1.34 -17.52 5.34
C CYS A 598 -2.66 -17.07 5.97
N GLY A 599 -2.68 -17.05 7.30
CA GLY A 599 -3.89 -16.69 8.01
C GLY A 599 -3.71 -16.67 9.53
N GLN A 600 -4.83 -16.72 10.22
CA GLN A 600 -4.93 -16.69 11.66
C GLN A 600 -5.42 -18.01 12.21
N THR A 601 -5.04 -18.30 13.47
CA THR A 601 -5.37 -19.56 14.16
C THR A 601 -5.46 -19.37 15.67
N GLU A 602 -6.26 -20.17 16.33
CA GLU A 602 -6.22 -20.42 17.77
C GLU A 602 -5.77 -21.86 18.08
N ALA A 603 -5.05 -22.47 17.15
CA ALA A 603 -4.48 -23.80 17.34
C ALA A 603 -3.53 -23.83 18.53
N THR A 604 -3.61 -24.90 19.34
CA THR A 604 -2.76 -25.07 20.52
C THR A 604 -1.51 -25.88 20.20
N GLY A 605 -0.41 -25.54 20.88
CA GLY A 605 0.86 -26.25 20.73
C GLY A 605 1.44 -26.11 19.31
N SER A 606 1.91 -27.21 18.76
CA SER A 606 2.49 -27.31 17.41
C SER A 606 1.54 -27.98 16.42
N THR A 607 0.23 -27.91 16.61
CA THR A 607 -0.78 -28.63 15.82
C THR A 607 -0.67 -28.29 14.31
N LEU A 608 -0.34 -27.05 13.97
CA LEU A 608 -0.17 -26.59 12.59
C LEU A 608 1.31 -26.46 12.17
N VAL A 609 2.24 -27.06 12.92
CA VAL A 609 3.66 -27.07 12.54
C VAL A 609 4.01 -28.39 11.86
N TYR A 610 4.56 -28.30 10.65
CA TYR A 610 5.02 -29.45 9.87
C TYR A 610 6.24 -29.08 9.04
N ASN A 611 7.34 -29.81 9.20
CA ASN A 611 8.60 -29.63 8.45
C ASN A 611 9.13 -28.19 8.40
N ALA A 612 8.88 -27.37 9.42
CA ALA A 612 9.35 -26.00 9.54
C ALA A 612 10.27 -25.88 10.78
N ALA A 613 11.49 -25.39 10.59
CA ALA A 613 12.42 -25.18 11.70
C ALA A 613 12.09 -23.87 12.45
N TYR A 614 11.74 -22.81 11.71
CA TYR A 614 11.23 -21.58 12.34
C TYR A 614 9.75 -21.78 12.71
N ASN A 615 9.46 -21.78 13.99
CA ASN A 615 8.11 -21.79 14.51
C ASN A 615 8.07 -21.29 15.95
N ASN A 616 6.96 -20.71 16.36
CA ASN A 616 6.69 -20.34 17.74
C ASN A 616 5.34 -20.97 18.16
N PRO A 617 5.36 -22.12 18.86
CA PRO A 617 4.14 -22.85 19.23
C PRO A 617 3.14 -22.01 20.02
N ASN A 618 1.85 -22.31 19.91
CA ASN A 618 0.72 -21.53 20.42
C ASN A 618 0.60 -20.10 19.84
N SER A 619 1.24 -19.81 18.72
CA SER A 619 1.07 -18.50 18.07
C SER A 619 -0.17 -18.45 17.20
N GLY A 620 -0.69 -17.24 17.01
CA GLY A 620 -1.99 -17.02 16.39
C GLY A 620 -1.95 -16.73 14.89
N GLN A 621 -0.82 -16.83 14.23
CA GLN A 621 -0.70 -16.73 12.77
C GLN A 621 -0.04 -17.99 12.22
N PHE A 622 -0.41 -18.36 10.97
CA PHE A 622 0.21 -19.47 10.26
C PHE A 622 0.61 -19.11 8.85
N ILE A 623 1.61 -19.83 8.33
CA ILE A 623 1.92 -19.94 6.90
C ILE A 623 2.05 -21.41 6.56
N ALA A 624 1.46 -21.83 5.43
CA ALA A 624 1.54 -23.22 4.97
C ALA A 624 1.80 -23.28 3.47
N LYS A 625 2.67 -24.21 3.06
CA LYS A 625 2.98 -24.54 1.66
C LYS A 625 2.43 -25.92 1.34
N PHE A 626 1.61 -26.00 0.29
CA PHE A 626 1.04 -27.23 -0.24
C PHE A 626 1.68 -27.64 -1.56
N GLN A 627 1.58 -28.93 -1.87
CA GLN A 627 1.75 -29.42 -3.23
C GLN A 627 0.65 -28.86 -4.15
N PRO A 628 0.88 -28.76 -5.48
CA PRO A 628 -0.08 -28.15 -6.43
C PRO A 628 -1.47 -28.77 -6.42
N ASN A 629 -1.59 -30.06 -6.11
CA ASN A 629 -2.84 -30.80 -6.06
C ASN A 629 -3.52 -30.77 -4.68
N LEU A 630 -3.02 -29.98 -3.74
CA LEU A 630 -3.52 -29.82 -2.36
C LEU A 630 -3.65 -31.14 -1.57
N SER A 631 -2.94 -32.20 -1.99
CA SER A 631 -3.03 -33.52 -1.34
C SER A 631 -2.18 -33.62 -0.08
N SER A 632 -1.17 -32.76 0.07
CA SER A 632 -0.25 -32.77 1.21
C SER A 632 0.44 -31.43 1.40
N LEU A 633 0.83 -31.18 2.64
CA LEU A 633 1.74 -30.08 2.98
C LEU A 633 3.17 -30.40 2.51
N VAL A 634 3.88 -29.39 2.07
CA VAL A 634 5.34 -29.38 1.96
C VAL A 634 5.94 -29.00 3.31
N TRP A 635 5.46 -27.91 3.88
CA TRP A 635 5.72 -27.47 5.24
C TRP A 635 4.60 -26.56 5.75
N SER A 636 4.51 -26.36 7.06
CA SER A 636 3.69 -25.32 7.68
C SER A 636 4.30 -24.87 9.01
N THR A 637 4.10 -23.60 9.35
CA THR A 637 4.62 -22.97 10.55
C THR A 637 3.57 -22.08 11.20
N VAL A 638 3.77 -21.81 12.50
CA VAL A 638 3.05 -20.77 13.25
C VAL A 638 4.02 -19.78 13.83
N PHE A 639 3.63 -18.49 13.85
CA PHE A 639 4.44 -17.40 14.33
C PHE A 639 3.62 -16.38 15.12
N GLY A 640 4.25 -15.62 16.00
CA GLY A 640 3.62 -14.67 16.90
C GLY A 640 4.23 -14.73 18.28
N THR A 641 3.48 -14.36 19.32
CA THR A 641 3.98 -14.29 20.70
C THR A 641 3.77 -15.55 21.54
N GLY A 642 3.18 -16.60 20.98
CA GLY A 642 2.90 -17.84 21.71
C GLY A 642 1.77 -17.74 22.75
N ASN A 643 0.90 -16.74 22.65
CA ASN A 643 -0.19 -16.48 23.60
C ASN A 643 -1.52 -17.17 23.27
N GLY A 644 -1.57 -17.95 22.19
CA GLY A 644 -2.75 -18.70 21.76
C GLY A 644 -3.80 -17.88 21.01
N LYS A 645 -3.47 -16.64 20.62
CA LYS A 645 -4.36 -15.71 19.93
C LYS A 645 -3.63 -14.98 18.80
N PRO A 646 -4.34 -14.54 17.76
CA PRO A 646 -3.77 -13.69 16.73
C PRO A 646 -3.15 -12.41 17.29
N ASN A 647 -1.95 -12.08 16.81
CA ASN A 647 -1.23 -10.87 17.17
C ASN A 647 -1.47 -9.74 16.17
N ILE A 648 -1.62 -10.08 14.88
CA ILE A 648 -1.76 -9.12 13.79
C ILE A 648 -2.92 -9.46 12.87
N SER A 649 -3.53 -8.45 12.29
CA SER A 649 -4.39 -8.54 11.11
C SER A 649 -3.51 -8.49 9.87
N ILE A 650 -3.45 -9.58 9.10
CA ILE A 650 -2.59 -9.69 7.93
C ILE A 650 -3.18 -8.85 6.79
N THR A 651 -2.38 -7.96 6.18
CA THR A 651 -2.82 -7.04 5.11
C THR A 651 -2.13 -7.28 3.77
N ALA A 652 -0.95 -7.90 3.78
CA ALA A 652 -0.21 -8.21 2.55
C ALA A 652 0.55 -9.53 2.68
N PHE A 653 0.61 -10.27 1.57
CA PHE A 653 1.34 -11.53 1.47
C PHE A 653 1.88 -11.71 0.05
N ALA A 654 3.16 -12.05 -0.07
CA ALA A 654 3.79 -12.33 -1.35
C ALA A 654 4.80 -13.48 -1.24
N VAL A 655 5.02 -14.14 -2.37
CA VAL A 655 6.08 -15.13 -2.57
C VAL A 655 6.92 -14.68 -3.76
N ASP A 656 8.22 -14.50 -3.57
CA ASP A 656 9.10 -14.02 -4.63
C ASP A 656 9.56 -15.16 -5.55
N VAL A 657 10.31 -14.80 -6.60
CA VAL A 657 10.83 -15.77 -7.58
C VAL A 657 11.82 -16.78 -6.97
N CYS A 658 12.35 -16.50 -5.77
CA CYS A 658 13.20 -17.41 -4.99
C CYS A 658 12.39 -18.17 -3.93
N ASN A 659 11.07 -18.04 -3.95
CA ASN A 659 10.13 -18.61 -2.98
C ASN A 659 10.30 -18.10 -1.54
N ARG A 660 10.97 -16.97 -1.31
CA ARG A 660 10.94 -16.31 0.00
C ARG A 660 9.55 -15.73 0.24
N ILE A 661 9.14 -15.78 1.48
CA ILE A 661 7.79 -15.40 1.89
C ILE A 661 7.84 -14.04 2.57
N TYR A 662 7.05 -13.10 2.05
CA TYR A 662 6.89 -11.74 2.56
C TYR A 662 5.50 -11.59 3.16
N LEU A 663 5.42 -11.04 4.35
CA LEU A 663 4.15 -10.81 5.03
C LEU A 663 4.17 -9.47 5.77
N SER A 664 3.04 -8.76 5.73
CA SER A 664 2.79 -7.58 6.55
C SER A 664 1.42 -7.68 7.19
N GLY A 665 1.31 -7.14 8.41
CA GLY A 665 0.06 -7.00 9.13
C GLY A 665 0.20 -5.99 10.24
N TRP A 666 -0.92 -5.45 10.74
CA TRP A 666 -0.94 -4.49 11.83
C TRP A 666 -1.43 -5.15 13.13
N GLY A 667 -0.83 -4.76 14.24
CA GLY A 667 -1.24 -5.15 15.57
C GLY A 667 -2.10 -4.08 16.22
N ARG A 668 -3.10 -4.50 16.96
CA ARG A 668 -3.93 -3.57 17.73
C ARG A 668 -4.55 -4.29 18.91
N TYR A 669 -4.51 -3.66 20.05
CA TYR A 669 -5.32 -4.04 21.17
C TYR A 669 -6.65 -3.30 21.05
N TRP A 670 -7.64 -3.95 20.45
CA TRP A 670 -8.97 -3.36 20.30
C TRP A 670 -9.93 -3.97 21.30
N THR A 671 -10.74 -3.12 21.90
CA THR A 671 -11.86 -3.54 22.73
C THR A 671 -13.15 -3.19 22.00
N PHE A 672 -13.80 -4.17 21.38
CA PHE A 672 -15.14 -4.00 20.89
C PHE A 672 -16.14 -4.08 22.02
N SER A 673 -17.10 -3.17 21.99
CA SER A 673 -18.20 -3.15 22.92
C SER A 673 -19.51 -3.14 22.15
N TYR A 674 -20.35 -4.11 22.38
CA TYR A 674 -21.65 -4.20 21.73
C TYR A 674 -22.75 -4.66 22.68
N TYR A 675 -24.00 -4.40 22.34
CA TYR A 675 -25.17 -4.93 23.02
C TYR A 675 -25.70 -6.13 22.25
N ASN A 676 -25.89 -7.27 22.93
CA ASN A 676 -26.55 -8.42 22.31
C ASN A 676 -28.03 -8.18 22.16
N SER A 677 -28.73 -9.14 21.50
CA SER A 677 -30.20 -9.08 21.30
C SER A 677 -31.03 -9.03 22.58
N ALA A 678 -30.43 -9.34 23.74
CA ALA A 678 -31.05 -9.21 25.06
C ALA A 678 -30.73 -7.88 25.75
N GLY A 679 -30.01 -6.95 25.08
CA GLY A 679 -29.62 -5.65 25.66
C GLY A 679 -28.46 -5.73 26.66
N GLN A 680 -27.71 -6.82 26.67
CA GLN A 680 -26.53 -6.99 27.51
C GLN A 680 -25.30 -6.46 26.83
N TYR A 681 -24.45 -5.74 27.55
CA TYR A 681 -23.23 -5.16 27.05
C TYR A 681 -22.08 -6.17 27.11
N TYR A 682 -21.44 -6.40 25.97
CA TYR A 682 -20.29 -7.26 25.85
C TYR A 682 -19.09 -6.48 25.35
N THR A 683 -17.94 -6.87 25.85
CA THR A 683 -16.64 -6.34 25.46
C THR A 683 -15.75 -7.52 25.09
N TRP A 684 -15.12 -7.48 23.92
CA TRP A 684 -14.10 -8.46 23.57
C TRP A 684 -12.85 -7.80 23.00
N ASN A 685 -11.72 -8.46 23.13
CA ASN A 685 -10.44 -8.04 22.58
C ASN A 685 -10.15 -8.80 21.30
N ASP A 686 -9.80 -8.09 20.26
CA ASP A 686 -9.64 -8.63 18.91
C ASP A 686 -8.26 -9.28 18.71
N VAL A 687 -7.22 -8.51 18.43
CA VAL A 687 -5.84 -9.01 18.31
C VAL A 687 -4.99 -8.60 19.52
N TYR A 688 -3.92 -9.37 19.79
CA TYR A 688 -3.07 -9.15 20.96
C TYR A 688 -1.89 -8.22 20.70
N GLY A 689 -1.81 -7.63 19.51
CA GLY A 689 -0.82 -6.65 19.15
C GLY A 689 0.58 -7.23 18.88
N THR A 690 1.45 -6.37 18.37
CA THR A 690 2.80 -6.75 17.90
C THR A 690 3.82 -6.92 19.01
N LYS A 691 3.50 -6.48 20.24
CA LYS A 691 4.44 -6.51 21.35
C LYS A 691 4.89 -7.91 21.72
N GLY A 692 6.20 -8.18 21.59
CA GLY A 692 6.80 -9.48 21.89
C GLY A 692 6.87 -10.43 20.67
N MET A 693 6.49 -9.99 19.48
CA MET A 693 6.79 -10.72 18.25
C MET A 693 8.29 -10.71 17.94
N ASP A 694 8.79 -11.76 17.32
CA ASP A 694 10.20 -11.90 16.95
C ASP A 694 10.62 -10.85 15.94
N ILE A 695 11.77 -10.23 16.15
CA ILE A 695 12.43 -9.33 15.20
C ILE A 695 13.86 -9.81 14.93
N THR A 696 14.41 -9.42 13.78
CA THR A 696 15.80 -9.72 13.45
C THR A 696 16.73 -8.62 13.97
N PRO A 697 18.05 -8.91 14.12
CA PRO A 697 19.02 -7.91 14.60
C PRO A 697 19.16 -6.66 13.71
N ASP A 698 18.76 -6.75 12.46
CA ASP A 698 18.75 -5.69 11.44
C ASP A 698 17.38 -5.02 11.27
N ALA A 699 16.48 -5.19 12.24
CA ALA A 699 15.17 -4.54 12.24
C ALA A 699 15.30 -3.01 12.19
N ILE A 700 14.53 -2.37 11.31
CA ILE A 700 14.46 -0.90 11.20
C ILE A 700 13.89 -0.30 12.49
N GLN A 701 12.87 -0.94 13.06
CA GLN A 701 12.25 -0.52 14.32
C GLN A 701 12.19 -1.72 15.26
N THR A 702 12.85 -1.59 16.42
CA THR A 702 12.96 -2.66 17.43
C THR A 702 11.98 -2.52 18.59
N GLN A 703 11.29 -1.39 18.69
CA GLN A 703 10.32 -1.10 19.74
C GLN A 703 8.93 -0.94 19.14
N THR A 704 7.93 -1.37 19.89
CA THR A 704 6.52 -1.24 19.53
C THR A 704 5.70 -0.99 20.80
N ASP A 705 4.66 -0.20 20.69
CA ASP A 705 3.62 -0.10 21.73
C ASP A 705 2.59 -1.24 21.65
N GLY A 706 2.65 -2.05 20.58
CA GLY A 706 1.75 -3.16 20.27
C GLY A 706 0.75 -2.84 19.16
N GLN A 707 0.73 -1.61 18.64
CA GLN A 707 -0.25 -1.10 17.69
C GLN A 707 0.37 -0.72 16.33
N ASP A 708 1.59 -1.18 16.09
CA ASP A 708 2.36 -0.93 14.88
C ASP A 708 2.14 -2.05 13.83
N PHE A 709 2.58 -1.79 12.62
CA PHE A 709 2.76 -2.84 11.62
C PHE A 709 3.91 -3.78 12.02
N TYR A 710 3.75 -5.03 11.64
CA TYR A 710 4.80 -6.04 11.65
C TYR A 710 5.06 -6.52 10.23
N ILE A 711 6.30 -6.48 9.80
CA ILE A 711 6.75 -6.88 8.48
C ILE A 711 7.78 -8.00 8.65
N MET A 712 7.64 -9.09 7.91
CA MET A 712 8.58 -10.20 7.97
C MET A 712 8.90 -10.79 6.62
N VAL A 713 10.11 -11.37 6.52
CA VAL A 713 10.56 -12.22 5.41
C VAL A 713 11.02 -13.55 5.98
N LEU A 714 10.45 -14.64 5.45
CA LEU A 714 10.74 -16.01 5.86
C LEU A 714 11.44 -16.74 4.72
N ALA A 715 12.41 -17.59 5.04
CA ALA A 715 13.08 -18.46 4.08
C ALA A 715 12.08 -19.38 3.36
N GLU A 716 12.40 -19.78 2.12
CA GLU A 716 11.55 -20.59 1.23
C GLU A 716 11.04 -21.90 1.83
N ASP A 717 11.83 -22.49 2.74
CA ASP A 717 11.57 -23.77 3.42
C ASP A 717 11.12 -23.60 4.89
N ALA A 718 10.82 -22.36 5.30
CA ALA A 718 10.51 -22.00 6.68
C ALA A 718 11.60 -22.41 7.69
N SER A 719 12.86 -22.48 7.27
CA SER A 719 13.98 -22.83 8.15
C SER A 719 14.37 -21.72 9.11
N GLN A 720 14.19 -20.47 8.71
CA GLN A 720 14.57 -19.29 9.51
C GLN A 720 13.77 -18.04 9.14
N LEU A 721 13.67 -17.14 10.09
CA LEU A 721 13.22 -15.76 9.90
C LEU A 721 14.42 -14.98 9.31
N GLU A 722 14.32 -14.54 8.04
CA GLU A 722 15.39 -13.81 7.37
C GLU A 722 15.40 -12.34 7.74
N TYR A 723 14.21 -11.75 7.89
CA TYR A 723 14.03 -10.36 8.30
C TYR A 723 12.72 -10.20 9.04
N ALA A 724 12.71 -9.38 10.09
CA ALA A 724 11.48 -8.91 10.69
C ALA A 724 11.68 -7.59 11.45
N THR A 725 10.71 -6.70 11.33
CA THR A 725 10.73 -5.36 11.93
C THR A 725 9.32 -4.91 12.31
N PHE A 726 9.22 -3.99 13.26
CA PHE A 726 8.03 -3.17 13.44
C PHE A 726 8.10 -1.93 12.53
N PHE A 727 6.95 -1.31 12.30
CA PHE A 727 6.85 -0.03 11.60
C PHE A 727 5.60 0.73 12.07
N GLY A 728 5.78 1.89 12.68
CA GLY A 728 4.70 2.73 13.19
C GLY A 728 5.20 3.75 14.22
N GLU A 729 4.28 4.55 14.75
CA GLU A 729 4.57 5.55 15.75
C GLU A 729 4.48 4.95 17.15
N VAL A 730 5.57 4.94 17.90
CA VAL A 730 5.58 4.49 19.31
C VAL A 730 5.05 5.61 20.20
N HIS A 731 3.84 5.44 20.70
CA HIS A 731 3.24 6.40 21.64
C HIS A 731 3.76 6.19 23.05
N TYR A 732 4.32 7.26 23.64
CA TYR A 732 4.64 7.30 25.07
C TYR A 732 3.43 7.83 25.85
N ASP A 733 3.03 7.11 26.90
CA ASP A 733 1.91 7.42 27.79
C ASP A 733 1.88 8.90 28.24
N GLY A 734 0.89 9.65 27.79
CA GLY A 734 0.70 11.04 28.21
C GLY A 734 -0.55 11.71 27.62
N CYS A 735 -0.96 11.35 26.42
CA CYS A 735 -2.23 11.76 25.83
C CYS A 735 -3.17 10.56 25.87
N GLY A 736 -4.31 10.65 26.52
CA GLY A 736 -5.27 9.56 26.75
C GLY A 736 -5.99 9.01 25.52
N TYR A 737 -5.42 9.16 24.33
CA TYR A 737 -5.87 8.56 23.07
C TYR A 737 -4.65 7.99 22.35
N SER A 738 -4.58 6.67 22.24
CA SER A 738 -3.57 5.97 21.46
C SER A 738 -3.92 6.13 19.97
N GLY A 739 -3.07 6.77 19.20
CA GLY A 739 -3.11 6.70 17.74
C GLY A 739 -2.81 5.26 17.30
N HIS A 740 -3.48 4.78 16.28
CA HIS A 740 -3.29 3.41 15.78
C HIS A 740 -2.97 3.46 14.30
N ASP A 741 -1.83 2.89 13.93
CA ASP A 741 -1.48 2.70 12.53
C ASP A 741 -2.13 1.41 12.02
N HIS A 742 -3.10 1.50 11.12
CA HIS A 742 -3.83 0.34 10.61
C HIS A 742 -4.32 0.55 9.18
N VAL A 743 -4.82 -0.52 8.60
CA VAL A 743 -5.55 -0.52 7.34
C VAL A 743 -7.00 -0.88 7.64
N ASP A 744 -7.95 -0.07 7.15
CA ASP A 744 -9.38 -0.21 7.48
C ASP A 744 -10.07 -1.36 6.75
N GLY A 745 -9.42 -1.91 5.73
CA GLY A 745 -9.92 -3.04 4.95
C GLY A 745 -9.06 -3.27 3.71
N GLY A 746 -9.50 -4.16 2.83
CA GLY A 746 -8.86 -4.41 1.55
C GLY A 746 -7.50 -5.10 1.61
N THR A 747 -6.74 -4.97 0.53
CA THR A 747 -5.45 -5.64 0.34
C THR A 747 -4.34 -4.63 0.07
N SER A 748 -3.25 -4.73 0.82
CA SER A 748 -1.96 -4.11 0.51
C SER A 748 -1.11 -5.08 -0.32
N ARG A 749 -0.03 -4.61 -0.97
CA ARG A 749 0.78 -5.44 -1.85
C ARG A 749 2.27 -5.23 -1.64
N PHE A 750 3.05 -6.26 -1.90
CA PHE A 750 4.49 -6.15 -2.10
C PHE A 750 4.78 -5.95 -3.59
N ASP A 751 5.76 -5.11 -3.90
CA ASP A 751 6.29 -4.98 -5.26
C ASP A 751 7.24 -6.14 -5.61
N LYS A 752 7.75 -6.16 -6.85
CA LYS A 752 8.69 -7.19 -7.32
C LYS A 752 10.04 -7.20 -6.59
N LYS A 753 10.34 -6.15 -5.84
CA LYS A 753 11.59 -5.98 -5.08
C LYS A 753 11.41 -6.35 -3.61
N GLY A 754 10.17 -6.68 -3.18
CA GLY A 754 9.83 -7.00 -1.81
C GLY A 754 9.50 -5.77 -0.95
N HIS A 755 9.29 -4.59 -1.55
CA HIS A 755 8.82 -3.43 -0.80
C HIS A 755 7.32 -3.55 -0.53
N ILE A 756 6.92 -3.29 0.69
CA ILE A 756 5.50 -3.22 1.05
C ILE A 756 4.91 -1.87 0.66
N ILE A 757 3.74 -1.89 0.05
CA ILE A 757 2.96 -0.72 -0.31
C ILE A 757 1.63 -0.80 0.43
N GLN A 758 1.37 0.17 1.29
CA GLN A 758 0.19 0.20 2.14
C GLN A 758 -0.46 1.59 2.13
N SER A 759 -1.80 1.61 2.13
CA SER A 759 -2.61 2.78 2.39
C SER A 759 -3.05 2.72 3.85
N VAL A 760 -2.50 3.59 4.68
CA VAL A 760 -2.58 3.50 6.13
C VAL A 760 -3.45 4.61 6.67
N CYS A 761 -4.33 4.28 7.63
CA CYS A 761 -4.92 5.26 8.53
C CYS A 761 -3.91 5.49 9.66
N ALA A 762 -3.26 6.64 9.65
CA ALA A 762 -2.31 7.04 10.68
C ALA A 762 -3.01 7.96 11.68
N SER A 763 -2.96 7.60 12.96
CA SER A 763 -3.42 8.45 14.06
C SER A 763 -4.90 8.89 13.97
N CYS A 764 -5.82 7.96 13.92
CA CYS A 764 -7.26 8.24 14.05
C CYS A 764 -7.58 8.73 15.48
N GLY A 765 -7.29 9.99 15.79
CA GLY A 765 -7.56 10.59 17.10
C GLY A 765 -6.50 11.56 17.56
N GLY A 766 -5.98 12.35 16.63
CA GLY A 766 -4.88 13.27 16.88
C GLY A 766 -5.10 14.19 18.08
N CYS A 767 -4.11 14.24 18.96
CA CYS A 767 -3.84 15.47 19.70
C CYS A 767 -3.48 16.53 18.63
N GLN A 768 -4.39 17.42 18.30
CA GLN A 768 -4.02 18.66 17.62
C GLN A 768 -3.07 19.39 18.57
N GLN A 769 -1.81 19.52 18.18
CA GLN A 769 -0.94 20.58 18.68
C GLN A 769 -1.10 21.81 17.80
#